data_847eb6014a4b40b032b7e73133811058
#
_entry.id   847eb6014a4b40b032b7e73133811058
#
_cell.length_a   1.000
_cell.length_b   1.000
_cell.length_c   1.000
_cell.angle_alpha   90.00
_cell.angle_beta   90.00
_cell.angle_gamma   90.00
#
_symmetry.space_group_name_H-M   'P 1'
#
loop_
_entity.id
_entity.type
_entity.pdbx_description
1 polymer ?
#
loop_
_entity_poly.entity_id
_entity_poly.type
_entity_poly.pdbx_seq_one_letter_code
_entity_poly.pdbx_strand_id
1 'polypeptide(L)'
;MTSRSSLLAGVAAIVLLSSPAFAEDAATGDTSVNNPQTSSAGTGARDDDDAIIVTARRRTETAQEVPLAISVIGGEHIDSTGAFNVGRLQQLTPTLQFYSSNPRNSAANIRGLGAPFGLTNDGIEQGVGVYVDDVYYSRAASSTFDFLDVDRIEVLRGPQGTLYGKNTTAGAINITTRKPTFDFEGTAEVSIGNLGFKQAKAAVSGPVIADKLAARLALSATSRNGTIYNVTSGNYINEQDNLGVRGQLLWEPNEDIDVTLAADFNKQNPECCGTVYVRTGPTQRPLNRQYEALAAAQGYAVVSTNAFDRLTDVDADLNAGNELGGASLRLNWNVGSGTFTSITAWRFWDWKPENDRDFTGLPIVTKSQNPSQQDQYTQEFRYSQSAKNLDFVVGAFAFHQQIDTQGTEQHGPASSRWNISPTNPLSNDPTVLDGLTAINTQQLKNTSLALYGQASWKVTDAFTIQPGVRLNYDKKSGYYDRQVFDGAGVPVLNGQTGARRAAQLAIFSPQSYSPEGSDWNFSYDLTLSYKIAPTVMVYGTYAKTFKSFGINQNGVPNDASGVPALAAQTVRPESVDHFEAGIKTQIWDRKATLNISAFRTDIKDYQANVTNGQFGTVRGYLANAEKVRSQGVEVDFSIRPSERFNAYVNGSYVDATYRKFVDAPCPPELSGGGTGAVIAPPGVTGNSPANCDISGQRLPGVSRWSVSVGAEGNVPANLLGKDGQVYLGVDGNHRTRFSSNPSPSAYTWVSGYNLWNVRFGFRTDAGFDIFGWVRNALDEDYFEQLNVPGGNTGLITGQPGDPRTWGATIRAAF
;
A
#
# COMPACT_ATOMS: atom_id res chain seq x y z
N MET A 1 -28.23 -14.67 6.89
CA MET A 1 -27.89 -14.68 5.44
C MET A 1 -28.98 -14.07 4.55
N THR A 2 -29.64 -12.98 4.85
CA THR A 2 -30.75 -12.48 4.02
C THR A 2 -31.02 -10.98 4.17
N SER A 3 -30.04 -10.11 4.23
CA SER A 3 -30.30 -8.65 4.24
C SER A 3 -29.32 -7.75 3.48
N ARG A 4 -28.31 -8.31 2.83
CA ARG A 4 -27.23 -7.51 2.23
C ARG A 4 -27.43 -7.18 0.74
N SER A 5 -28.31 -7.90 0.02
CA SER A 5 -28.55 -7.71 -1.41
C SER A 5 -29.46 -6.52 -1.75
N SER A 6 -30.14 -5.94 -0.78
CA SER A 6 -31.14 -4.88 -1.02
C SER A 6 -30.56 -3.45 -1.05
N LEU A 7 -29.33 -3.22 -0.55
CA LEU A 7 -28.72 -1.88 -0.57
C LEU A 7 -28.15 -1.52 -1.96
N LEU A 8 -27.59 -2.48 -2.67
CA LEU A 8 -27.04 -2.25 -4.02
C LEU A 8 -28.10 -1.95 -5.08
N ALA A 9 -29.31 -2.52 -4.93
CA ALA A 9 -30.42 -2.24 -5.83
C ALA A 9 -31.06 -0.86 -5.59
N GLY A 10 -30.99 -0.32 -4.37
CA GLY A 10 -31.56 0.98 -4.02
C GLY A 10 -30.78 2.17 -4.57
N VAL A 11 -29.44 2.07 -4.66
CA VAL A 11 -28.60 3.15 -5.17
C VAL A 11 -28.74 3.33 -6.69
N ALA A 12 -28.90 2.24 -7.44
CA ALA A 12 -29.12 2.31 -8.90
C ALA A 12 -30.51 2.87 -9.27
N ALA A 13 -31.53 2.68 -8.43
CA ALA A 13 -32.88 3.13 -8.70
C ALA A 13 -33.08 4.63 -8.47
N ILE A 14 -32.33 5.26 -7.57
CA ILE A 14 -32.47 6.70 -7.27
C ILE A 14 -31.90 7.58 -8.41
N VAL A 15 -30.91 7.11 -9.15
CA VAL A 15 -30.29 7.87 -10.26
C VAL A 15 -31.16 7.84 -11.53
N LEU A 16 -32.04 6.85 -11.68
CA LEU A 16 -32.89 6.71 -12.89
C LEU A 16 -34.25 7.42 -12.83
N LEU A 17 -34.64 8.00 -11.68
CA LEU A 17 -35.99 8.56 -11.48
C LEU A 17 -36.07 10.10 -11.46
N SER A 18 -34.95 10.82 -11.68
CA SER A 18 -34.95 12.29 -11.73
C SER A 18 -34.68 12.82 -13.13
N SER A 19 -35.59 12.67 -14.06
CA SER A 19 -35.61 13.47 -15.30
C SER A 19 -36.50 14.71 -15.06
N PRO A 20 -35.96 15.94 -15.07
CA PRO A 20 -36.79 17.12 -15.08
C PRO A 20 -37.40 17.30 -16.48
N ALA A 21 -38.70 17.52 -16.53
CA ALA A 21 -39.39 17.91 -17.73
C ALA A 21 -38.98 19.35 -18.11
N PHE A 22 -38.47 19.52 -19.31
CA PHE A 22 -38.19 20.84 -19.87
C PHE A 22 -39.46 21.40 -20.49
N ALA A 23 -39.85 22.59 -20.05
CA ALA A 23 -40.76 23.43 -20.76
C ALA A 23 -39.98 24.29 -21.77
N GLU A 24 -40.45 24.26 -23.00
CA GLU A 24 -40.01 25.03 -24.15
C GLU A 24 -40.59 26.47 -24.06
N ASP A 25 -39.73 27.48 -24.12
CA ASP A 25 -40.18 28.80 -24.57
C ASP A 25 -39.06 29.54 -25.33
N ALA A 26 -39.44 30.00 -26.53
CA ALA A 26 -38.59 30.70 -27.47
C ALA A 26 -38.64 32.21 -27.23
N ALA A 27 -37.49 32.90 -27.32
CA ALA A 27 -37.42 34.23 -27.95
C ALA A 27 -35.97 34.79 -28.08
N THR A 28 -35.70 35.23 -29.25
CA THR A 28 -34.62 35.96 -29.86
C THR A 28 -34.06 37.16 -29.10
N GLY A 29 -32.72 37.38 -29.21
CA GLY A 29 -32.06 38.63 -28.86
C GLY A 29 -30.53 38.60 -28.81
N ASP A 30 -29.92 39.06 -29.88
CA ASP A 30 -28.50 39.29 -30.11
C ASP A 30 -27.94 40.41 -29.22
N THR A 31 -26.86 40.18 -28.47
CA THR A 31 -25.81 41.18 -28.18
C THR A 31 -24.57 40.52 -27.58
N SER A 32 -23.46 40.70 -28.24
CA SER A 32 -22.10 40.32 -27.90
C SER A 32 -21.56 41.04 -26.65
N VAL A 33 -21.10 40.31 -25.63
CA VAL A 33 -20.13 40.82 -24.67
C VAL A 33 -19.13 39.68 -24.33
N ASN A 34 -17.86 39.95 -24.50
CA ASN A 34 -16.73 39.08 -24.13
C ASN A 34 -16.74 38.73 -22.64
N ASN A 35 -16.58 37.44 -22.32
CA ASN A 35 -16.24 36.99 -20.98
C ASN A 35 -15.27 35.79 -21.07
N PRO A 36 -14.30 35.68 -20.17
CA PRO A 36 -13.20 34.72 -20.31
C PRO A 36 -13.59 33.30 -19.85
N GLN A 37 -13.05 32.38 -20.57
CA GLN A 37 -13.17 30.93 -20.61
C GLN A 37 -13.36 30.19 -19.28
N THR A 38 -14.50 29.50 -19.18
CA THR A 38 -14.68 28.27 -18.40
C THR A 38 -14.51 27.07 -19.33
N SER A 39 -13.68 26.11 -18.94
CA SER A 39 -13.39 24.90 -19.72
C SER A 39 -14.59 23.94 -19.69
N SER A 40 -15.40 23.94 -20.75
CA SER A 40 -16.35 22.87 -21.06
C SER A 40 -15.67 21.80 -21.92
N ALA A 41 -15.94 20.53 -21.66
CA ALA A 41 -15.58 19.43 -22.54
C ALA A 41 -16.33 19.54 -23.87
N GLY A 42 -15.72 20.19 -24.84
CA GLY A 42 -16.23 20.40 -26.19
C GLY A 42 -15.09 20.35 -27.19
N THR A 43 -15.25 19.50 -28.19
CA THR A 43 -14.37 19.33 -29.34
C THR A 43 -14.06 20.66 -30.05
N GLY A 44 -12.80 21.11 -30.05
CA GLY A 44 -12.33 22.12 -30.99
C GLY A 44 -11.16 22.97 -30.55
N ALA A 45 -10.07 22.88 -31.31
CA ALA A 45 -8.86 23.72 -31.35
C ALA A 45 -7.87 23.54 -30.20
N ARG A 46 -6.76 22.88 -30.56
CA ARG A 46 -5.58 22.62 -29.75
C ARG A 46 -4.56 23.71 -29.86
N ASP A 47 -4.17 24.25 -28.70
CA ASP A 47 -2.82 24.67 -28.38
C ASP A 47 -2.70 24.62 -26.86
N ASP A 48 -1.80 23.76 -26.33
CA ASP A 48 -1.46 23.52 -24.91
C ASP A 48 -2.38 22.63 -24.02
N ASP A 49 -3.51 22.11 -24.44
CA ASP A 49 -4.45 21.35 -23.61
C ASP A 49 -4.04 19.88 -23.29
N ASP A 50 -2.97 19.34 -23.89
CA ASP A 50 -2.50 17.96 -23.63
C ASP A 50 -1.40 17.89 -22.53
N ALA A 51 -1.17 18.96 -21.76
CA ALA A 51 -0.15 18.98 -20.72
C ALA A 51 -0.62 18.29 -19.44
N ILE A 52 0.02 17.18 -19.08
CA ILE A 52 -0.25 16.46 -17.82
C ILE A 52 0.14 17.34 -16.64
N ILE A 53 -0.83 17.82 -15.90
CA ILE A 53 -0.66 18.67 -14.74
C ILE A 53 -0.35 17.82 -13.49
N VAL A 54 0.61 18.28 -12.69
CA VAL A 54 1.03 17.64 -11.44
C VAL A 54 1.12 18.64 -10.29
N THR A 55 1.02 18.14 -9.07
CA THR A 55 1.19 18.92 -7.83
C THR A 55 2.35 18.40 -6.97
N ALA A 56 3.21 17.61 -7.56
CA ALA A 56 4.35 16.93 -6.92
C ALA A 56 5.25 17.84 -6.07
N ARG A 57 5.36 19.12 -6.42
CA ARG A 57 6.16 20.11 -5.67
C ARG A 57 5.30 21.12 -4.89
N ARG A 58 4.10 20.72 -4.48
CA ARG A 58 3.15 21.56 -3.73
C ARG A 58 2.73 22.83 -4.50
N ARG A 59 2.84 22.79 -5.82
CA ARG A 59 2.40 23.81 -6.77
C ARG A 59 2.01 23.14 -8.09
N THR A 60 1.18 23.81 -8.88
CA THR A 60 0.71 23.33 -10.17
C THR A 60 1.80 23.49 -11.23
N GLU A 61 2.21 22.41 -11.88
CA GLU A 61 3.27 22.38 -12.91
C GLU A 61 2.94 21.29 -13.93
N THR A 62 3.60 21.35 -15.10
CA THR A 62 3.48 20.25 -16.07
C THR A 62 4.46 19.12 -15.74
N ALA A 63 4.06 17.87 -15.91
CA ALA A 63 4.87 16.69 -15.57
C ALA A 63 6.23 16.69 -16.27
N GLN A 64 6.34 17.29 -17.48
CA GLN A 64 7.56 17.36 -18.26
C GLN A 64 8.51 18.47 -17.77
N GLU A 65 8.02 19.46 -17.03
CA GLU A 65 8.84 20.54 -16.44
C GLU A 65 9.35 20.24 -15.04
N VAL A 66 8.79 19.22 -14.39
CA VAL A 66 9.24 18.81 -13.04
C VAL A 66 10.49 17.92 -13.15
N PRO A 67 11.67 18.36 -12.62
CA PRO A 67 12.91 17.60 -12.73
C PRO A 67 13.02 16.50 -11.66
N LEU A 68 12.12 15.53 -11.74
CA LEU A 68 12.12 14.32 -10.93
C LEU A 68 11.44 13.17 -11.68
N ALA A 69 11.72 11.93 -11.29
CA ALA A 69 11.04 10.77 -11.81
C ALA A 69 9.62 10.67 -11.22
N ILE A 70 8.61 10.81 -12.06
CA ILE A 70 7.19 10.78 -11.67
C ILE A 70 6.38 10.00 -12.69
N SER A 71 5.45 9.17 -12.21
CA SER A 71 4.39 8.57 -13.03
C SER A 71 3.06 9.21 -12.67
N VAL A 72 2.29 9.60 -13.66
CA VAL A 72 0.96 10.20 -13.48
C VAL A 72 -0.08 9.31 -14.15
N ILE A 73 -1.10 8.92 -13.39
CA ILE A 73 -2.16 8.02 -13.83
C ILE A 73 -3.47 8.79 -13.65
N GLY A 74 -4.14 9.12 -14.76
CA GLY A 74 -5.44 9.80 -14.73
C GLY A 74 -6.56 8.90 -14.24
N GLY A 75 -7.60 9.49 -13.65
CA GLY A 75 -8.74 8.76 -13.10
C GLY A 75 -9.46 7.87 -14.13
N GLU A 76 -9.63 8.33 -15.37
CA GLU A 76 -10.21 7.53 -16.44
C GLU A 76 -9.39 6.26 -16.74
N HIS A 77 -8.06 6.37 -16.72
CA HIS A 77 -7.19 5.22 -16.93
C HIS A 77 -7.26 4.23 -15.76
N ILE A 78 -7.35 4.73 -14.52
CA ILE A 78 -7.59 3.92 -13.31
C ILE A 78 -8.91 3.14 -13.43
N ASP A 79 -9.99 3.83 -13.78
CA ASP A 79 -11.32 3.23 -13.90
C ASP A 79 -11.39 2.22 -15.06
N SER A 80 -10.73 2.51 -16.19
CA SER A 80 -10.74 1.63 -17.37
C SER A 80 -9.92 0.36 -17.18
N THR A 81 -8.79 0.42 -16.48
CA THR A 81 -7.95 -0.75 -16.17
C THR A 81 -8.46 -1.54 -14.97
N GLY A 82 -9.30 -0.91 -14.14
CA GLY A 82 -9.82 -1.48 -12.91
C GLY A 82 -8.76 -1.57 -11.80
N ALA A 83 -7.80 -0.66 -11.81
CA ALA A 83 -6.86 -0.48 -10.69
C ALA A 83 -7.57 0.23 -9.54
N PHE A 84 -8.27 -0.52 -8.69
CA PHE A 84 -9.19 0.05 -7.70
C PHE A 84 -8.52 0.48 -6.39
N ASN A 85 -7.26 0.12 -6.12
CA ASN A 85 -6.50 0.55 -4.92
C ASN A 85 -4.99 0.66 -5.20
N VAL A 86 -4.21 1.12 -4.23
CA VAL A 86 -2.75 1.28 -4.36
C VAL A 86 -2.06 -0.04 -4.74
N GLY A 87 -2.55 -1.17 -4.23
CA GLY A 87 -2.00 -2.48 -4.56
C GLY A 87 -2.09 -2.83 -6.04
N ARG A 88 -3.15 -2.39 -6.72
CA ARG A 88 -3.32 -2.62 -8.16
C ARG A 88 -2.53 -1.65 -9.03
N LEU A 89 -2.11 -0.50 -8.51
CA LEU A 89 -1.23 0.42 -9.25
C LEU A 89 0.10 -0.20 -9.64
N GLN A 90 0.57 -1.24 -8.94
CA GLN A 90 1.80 -1.94 -9.31
C GLN A 90 1.76 -2.59 -10.72
N GLN A 91 0.56 -2.79 -11.28
CA GLN A 91 0.40 -3.29 -12.65
C GLN A 91 0.65 -2.18 -13.69
N LEU A 92 0.45 -0.91 -13.33
CA LEU A 92 0.62 0.26 -14.19
C LEU A 92 1.97 0.95 -13.98
N THR A 93 2.55 0.83 -12.77
CA THR A 93 3.81 1.48 -12.39
C THR A 93 4.83 0.41 -11.98
N PRO A 94 5.76 0.04 -12.87
CA PRO A 94 6.68 -1.10 -12.67
C PRO A 94 7.57 -1.01 -11.44
N THR A 95 7.92 0.20 -11.00
CA THR A 95 8.79 0.44 -9.83
C THR A 95 8.06 0.39 -8.50
N LEU A 96 6.73 0.44 -8.52
CA LEU A 96 5.88 0.26 -7.35
C LEU A 96 5.71 -1.23 -7.10
N GLN A 97 6.02 -1.67 -5.90
CA GLN A 97 5.71 -3.00 -5.39
C GLN A 97 4.77 -2.84 -4.20
N PHE A 98 3.75 -3.66 -4.18
CA PHE A 98 2.82 -3.71 -3.06
C PHE A 98 2.71 -5.16 -2.58
N TYR A 99 2.77 -5.35 -1.28
CA TYR A 99 2.45 -6.62 -0.67
C TYR A 99 1.49 -6.40 0.50
N SER A 100 0.63 -7.37 0.73
CA SER A 100 -0.36 -7.32 1.80
C SER A 100 -0.69 -8.74 2.23
N SER A 101 -0.43 -9.07 3.49
CA SER A 101 -0.97 -10.27 4.10
C SER A 101 -2.31 -10.00 4.80
N ASN A 102 -2.57 -8.76 5.15
CA ASN A 102 -3.83 -8.20 5.63
C ASN A 102 -3.72 -6.66 5.65
N PRO A 103 -4.80 -5.90 5.86
CA PRO A 103 -4.76 -4.42 5.84
C PRO A 103 -3.67 -3.79 6.72
N ARG A 104 -3.48 -4.27 7.94
CA ARG A 104 -2.41 -3.76 8.83
C ARG A 104 -1.02 -4.07 8.30
N ASN A 105 -0.82 -5.27 7.77
CA ASN A 105 0.46 -5.78 7.31
C ASN A 105 0.64 -5.56 5.80
N SER A 106 0.35 -4.35 5.35
CA SER A 106 0.50 -3.92 3.96
C SER A 106 1.65 -2.94 3.83
N ALA A 107 2.30 -2.90 2.69
CA ALA A 107 3.31 -1.91 2.38
C ALA A 107 3.41 -1.62 0.89
N ALA A 108 3.49 -0.34 0.57
CA ALA A 108 3.94 0.14 -0.73
C ALA A 108 5.45 0.36 -0.68
N ASN A 109 6.17 -0.17 -1.65
CA ASN A 109 7.60 0.02 -1.84
C ASN A 109 7.86 0.60 -3.24
N ILE A 110 8.77 1.55 -3.34
CA ILE A 110 9.20 2.13 -4.60
C ILE A 110 10.69 1.84 -4.77
N ARG A 111 11.07 1.30 -5.94
CA ARG A 111 12.47 0.91 -6.22
C ARG A 111 13.03 -0.11 -5.20
N GLY A 112 12.13 -0.95 -4.64
CA GLY A 112 12.47 -1.95 -3.62
C GLY A 112 12.70 -1.40 -2.22
N LEU A 113 12.44 -0.12 -1.98
CA LEU A 113 12.59 0.57 -0.69
C LEU A 113 11.24 1.02 -0.17
N GLY A 114 11.09 1.15 1.17
CA GLY A 114 9.85 1.58 1.81
C GLY A 114 9.68 1.00 3.19
N ALA A 115 8.89 -0.05 3.32
CA ALA A 115 8.72 -0.79 4.57
C ALA A 115 9.31 -2.20 4.45
N PRO A 116 9.81 -2.78 5.55
CA PRO A 116 10.27 -4.17 5.54
C PRO A 116 9.12 -5.12 5.19
N PHE A 117 9.44 -6.15 4.43
CA PHE A 117 8.50 -7.21 4.08
C PHE A 117 8.03 -7.97 5.33
N GLY A 118 6.72 -8.27 5.40
CA GLY A 118 6.12 -8.97 6.55
C GLY A 118 6.03 -8.11 7.82
N LEU A 119 5.94 -6.78 7.67
CA LEU A 119 5.84 -5.85 8.79
C LEU A 119 4.58 -6.10 9.63
N THR A 120 4.78 -6.36 10.93
CA THR A 120 3.70 -6.60 11.92
C THR A 120 3.77 -5.63 13.10
N ASN A 121 4.61 -4.58 13.03
CA ASN A 121 4.92 -3.70 14.15
C ASN A 121 4.50 -2.26 13.84
N ASP A 122 3.61 -1.70 14.66
CA ASP A 122 3.09 -0.34 14.48
C ASP A 122 4.09 0.76 14.87
N GLY A 123 5.14 0.41 15.59
CA GLY A 123 6.18 1.34 16.03
C GLY A 123 7.16 1.79 14.96
N ILE A 124 7.07 1.24 13.73
CA ILE A 124 7.82 1.68 12.55
C ILE A 124 6.92 2.44 11.59
N GLU A 125 7.50 3.36 10.86
CA GLU A 125 6.80 4.11 9.82
C GLU A 125 7.14 3.60 8.42
N GLN A 126 6.24 3.86 7.46
CA GLN A 126 6.45 3.52 6.05
C GLN A 126 7.58 4.38 5.46
N GLY A 127 8.21 3.93 4.38
CA GLY A 127 9.17 4.73 3.62
C GLY A 127 8.58 5.29 2.32
N VAL A 128 7.31 4.96 2.01
CA VAL A 128 6.50 5.57 0.96
C VAL A 128 5.32 6.27 1.62
N GLY A 129 5.24 7.59 1.46
CA GLY A 129 4.13 8.39 2.00
C GLY A 129 2.90 8.28 1.10
N VAL A 130 1.72 8.10 1.69
CA VAL A 130 0.43 8.15 0.96
C VAL A 130 -0.30 9.42 1.37
N TYR A 131 -0.74 10.17 0.37
CA TYR A 131 -1.45 11.44 0.55
C TYR A 131 -2.73 11.42 -0.27
N VAL A 132 -3.82 11.92 0.31
CA VAL A 132 -5.08 12.18 -0.40
C VAL A 132 -5.41 13.65 -0.21
N ASP A 133 -5.49 14.41 -1.30
CA ASP A 133 -5.71 15.86 -1.30
C ASP A 133 -4.79 16.62 -0.34
N ASP A 134 -3.49 16.30 -0.39
CA ASP A 134 -2.42 16.82 0.50
C ASP A 134 -2.46 16.33 1.96
N VAL A 135 -3.48 15.61 2.41
CA VAL A 135 -3.54 15.03 3.75
C VAL A 135 -2.72 13.74 3.81
N TYR A 136 -1.78 13.67 4.76
CA TYR A 136 -0.97 12.48 5.00
C TYR A 136 -1.78 11.36 5.67
N TYR A 137 -1.68 10.14 5.14
CA TYR A 137 -2.27 8.93 5.71
C TYR A 137 -1.17 8.03 6.28
N SER A 138 -1.05 7.99 7.59
CA SER A 138 0.07 7.29 8.26
C SER A 138 -0.07 5.76 8.29
N ARG A 139 -1.29 5.23 8.10
CA ARG A 139 -1.54 3.79 8.17
C ARG A 139 -1.37 3.12 6.82
N ALA A 140 -0.63 2.00 6.81
CA ALA A 140 -0.49 1.15 5.63
C ALA A 140 -1.85 0.65 5.10
N ALA A 141 -2.81 0.41 6.00
CA ALA A 141 -4.17 0.00 5.68
C ALA A 141 -4.87 0.95 4.69
N SER A 142 -4.53 2.25 4.68
CA SER A 142 -5.10 3.20 3.71
C SER A 142 -4.88 2.80 2.25
N SER A 143 -3.81 2.03 1.98
CA SER A 143 -3.47 1.57 0.64
C SER A 143 -4.32 0.40 0.14
N THR A 144 -5.15 -0.21 0.99
CA THR A 144 -6.02 -1.34 0.64
C THR A 144 -7.44 -0.92 0.27
N PHE A 145 -7.85 0.32 0.61
CA PHE A 145 -9.19 0.81 0.30
C PHE A 145 -9.35 1.17 -1.17
N ASP A 146 -10.58 1.03 -1.66
CA ASP A 146 -10.93 1.39 -3.03
C ASP A 146 -10.74 2.89 -3.27
N PHE A 147 -10.23 3.23 -4.43
CA PHE A 147 -10.18 4.62 -4.89
C PHE A 147 -11.58 5.18 -5.07
N LEU A 148 -11.79 6.38 -4.56
CA LEU A 148 -13.08 7.05 -4.57
C LEU A 148 -12.96 8.38 -5.29
N ASP A 149 -13.58 8.46 -6.48
CA ASP A 149 -13.71 9.68 -7.29
C ASP A 149 -12.36 10.39 -7.56
N VAL A 150 -11.39 9.62 -8.02
CA VAL A 150 -10.03 10.09 -8.27
C VAL A 150 -9.95 10.87 -9.57
N ASP A 151 -9.30 12.04 -9.52
CA ASP A 151 -8.90 12.83 -10.69
C ASP A 151 -7.58 12.27 -11.27
N ARG A 152 -6.56 12.12 -10.42
CA ARG A 152 -5.26 11.56 -10.80
C ARG A 152 -4.50 10.99 -9.60
N ILE A 153 -3.54 10.13 -9.90
CA ILE A 153 -2.55 9.62 -8.94
C ILE A 153 -1.15 9.95 -9.46
N GLU A 154 -0.36 10.58 -8.62
CA GLU A 154 1.04 10.90 -8.88
C GLU A 154 1.92 9.97 -8.03
N VAL A 155 2.75 9.13 -8.66
CA VAL A 155 3.75 8.30 -7.99
C VAL A 155 5.11 8.96 -8.13
N LEU A 156 5.55 9.62 -7.05
CA LEU A 156 6.85 10.29 -6.98
C LEU A 156 7.90 9.26 -6.57
N ARG A 157 8.89 9.07 -7.41
CA ARG A 157 9.94 8.06 -7.22
C ARG A 157 11.22 8.70 -6.66
N GLY A 158 11.83 8.04 -5.67
CA GLY A 158 12.95 8.59 -4.93
C GLY A 158 12.53 9.47 -3.75
N PRO A 159 13.48 9.84 -2.88
CA PRO A 159 13.20 10.55 -1.64
C PRO A 159 12.51 11.90 -1.83
N GLN A 160 11.47 12.14 -1.04
CA GLN A 160 10.67 13.37 -1.02
C GLN A 160 10.73 14.08 0.34
N GLY A 161 11.85 13.90 1.06
CA GLY A 161 11.98 14.30 2.47
C GLY A 161 11.84 15.80 2.75
N THR A 162 12.10 16.69 1.80
CA THR A 162 12.02 18.14 1.98
C THR A 162 10.58 18.64 1.98
N LEU A 163 9.80 18.34 0.97
CA LEU A 163 8.42 18.85 0.83
C LEU A 163 7.38 17.97 1.52
N TYR A 164 7.51 16.63 1.40
CA TYR A 164 6.56 15.67 1.97
C TYR A 164 6.98 15.23 3.38
N GLY A 165 8.24 15.39 3.73
CA GLY A 165 8.75 15.15 5.08
C GLY A 165 9.21 13.73 5.36
N LYS A 166 9.23 13.37 6.65
CA LYS A 166 9.61 12.03 7.08
C LYS A 166 8.73 10.97 6.40
N ASN A 167 9.21 9.73 6.36
CA ASN A 167 8.45 8.59 5.83
C ASN A 167 8.24 8.62 4.31
N THR A 168 9.02 9.42 3.59
CA THR A 168 9.06 9.48 2.13
C THR A 168 10.46 9.22 1.60
N THR A 169 11.18 8.30 2.25
CA THR A 169 12.57 7.95 1.91
C THR A 169 12.70 7.19 0.59
N ALA A 170 11.63 6.55 0.14
CA ALA A 170 11.56 5.83 -1.12
C ALA A 170 10.71 6.56 -2.16
N GLY A 171 9.75 7.38 -1.73
CA GLY A 171 8.86 8.12 -2.59
C GLY A 171 7.55 8.51 -1.92
N ALA A 172 6.62 9.00 -2.73
CA ALA A 172 5.27 9.32 -2.29
C ALA A 172 4.22 8.94 -3.35
N ILE A 173 3.04 8.59 -2.90
CA ILE A 173 1.84 8.39 -3.71
C ILE A 173 0.88 9.51 -3.34
N ASN A 174 0.64 10.42 -4.27
CA ASN A 174 -0.25 11.54 -4.10
C ASN A 174 -1.53 11.33 -4.91
N ILE A 175 -2.65 11.16 -4.23
CA ILE A 175 -3.97 10.92 -4.80
C ILE A 175 -4.73 12.24 -4.75
N THR A 176 -5.14 12.74 -5.89
CA THR A 176 -5.99 13.92 -6.02
C THR A 176 -7.39 13.47 -6.38
N THR A 177 -8.39 13.85 -5.59
CA THR A 177 -9.80 13.60 -5.89
C THR A 177 -10.39 14.72 -6.73
N ARG A 178 -11.48 14.44 -7.44
CA ARG A 178 -12.22 15.46 -8.19
C ARG A 178 -12.84 16.48 -7.24
N LYS A 179 -12.72 17.76 -7.57
CA LYS A 179 -13.28 18.85 -6.77
C LYS A 179 -14.76 19.09 -7.05
N PRO A 180 -15.50 19.76 -6.13
CA PRO A 180 -16.81 20.31 -6.45
C PRO A 180 -16.72 21.32 -7.59
N THR A 181 -17.73 21.34 -8.46
CA THR A 181 -17.88 22.25 -9.61
C THR A 181 -19.11 23.11 -9.46
N PHE A 182 -19.12 24.29 -10.09
CA PHE A 182 -20.29 25.17 -10.12
C PHE A 182 -21.24 24.81 -11.28
N ASP A 183 -20.81 23.91 -12.18
CA ASP A 183 -21.69 23.29 -13.16
C ASP A 183 -22.23 21.96 -12.60
N PHE A 184 -23.47 21.64 -12.91
CA PHE A 184 -24.05 20.36 -12.51
C PHE A 184 -23.48 19.24 -13.38
N GLU A 185 -22.80 18.32 -12.77
CA GLU A 185 -22.21 17.13 -13.41
C GLU A 185 -22.37 15.88 -12.56
N GLY A 186 -22.37 14.74 -13.21
CA GLY A 186 -22.41 13.47 -12.50
C GLY A 186 -21.84 12.32 -13.28
N THR A 187 -21.48 11.27 -12.55
CA THR A 187 -21.07 9.99 -13.12
C THR A 187 -21.73 8.85 -12.37
N ALA A 188 -22.13 7.83 -13.10
CA ALA A 188 -22.64 6.59 -12.51
C ALA A 188 -22.02 5.39 -13.26
N GLU A 189 -21.60 4.37 -12.53
CA GLU A 189 -21.00 3.16 -13.08
C GLU A 189 -21.54 1.94 -12.35
N VAL A 190 -21.91 0.91 -13.12
CA VAL A 190 -22.29 -0.40 -12.61
C VAL A 190 -21.51 -1.47 -13.35
N SER A 191 -20.88 -2.35 -12.62
CA SER A 191 -20.10 -3.48 -13.14
C SER A 191 -20.59 -4.80 -12.56
N ILE A 192 -20.66 -5.82 -13.39
CA ILE A 192 -20.95 -7.20 -12.98
C ILE A 192 -19.92 -8.16 -13.60
N GLY A 193 -19.63 -9.27 -12.94
CA GLY A 193 -18.65 -10.22 -13.45
C GLY A 193 -18.73 -11.61 -12.81
N ASN A 194 -17.81 -12.48 -13.21
CA ASN A 194 -17.67 -13.79 -12.58
C ASN A 194 -17.25 -13.66 -11.11
N LEU A 195 -17.21 -14.76 -10.38
CA LEU A 195 -17.01 -14.80 -8.92
C LEU A 195 -18.01 -13.93 -8.15
N GLY A 196 -19.22 -13.72 -8.69
CA GLY A 196 -20.23 -12.89 -8.06
C GLY A 196 -19.87 -11.41 -7.97
N PHE A 197 -18.91 -10.93 -8.78
CA PHE A 197 -18.48 -9.54 -8.77
C PHE A 197 -19.61 -8.59 -9.10
N LYS A 198 -19.79 -7.59 -8.24
CA LYS A 198 -20.72 -6.47 -8.38
C LYS A 198 -20.04 -5.22 -7.86
N GLN A 199 -20.09 -4.17 -8.64
CA GLN A 199 -19.61 -2.85 -8.22
C GLN A 199 -20.57 -1.77 -8.68
N ALA A 200 -20.80 -0.79 -7.82
CA ALA A 200 -21.52 0.44 -8.16
C ALA A 200 -20.69 1.64 -7.69
N LYS A 201 -20.47 2.60 -8.58
CA LYS A 201 -19.84 3.88 -8.28
C LYS A 201 -20.75 4.99 -8.76
N ALA A 202 -20.85 6.08 -8.01
CA ALA A 202 -21.59 7.27 -8.42
C ALA A 202 -20.92 8.52 -7.83
N ALA A 203 -20.93 9.60 -8.59
CA ALA A 203 -20.53 10.90 -8.09
C ALA A 203 -21.47 11.96 -8.69
N VAL A 204 -21.80 12.98 -7.92
CA VAL A 204 -22.57 14.14 -8.36
C VAL A 204 -21.95 15.40 -7.79
N SER A 205 -21.86 16.44 -8.59
CA SER A 205 -21.35 17.75 -8.24
C SER A 205 -22.27 18.85 -8.77
N GLY A 206 -22.32 19.99 -8.09
CA GLY A 206 -23.04 21.16 -8.56
C GLY A 206 -23.13 22.28 -7.55
N PRO A 207 -23.66 23.44 -7.95
CA PRO A 207 -23.79 24.61 -7.10
C PRO A 207 -24.88 24.42 -6.05
N VAL A 208 -24.55 24.73 -4.80
CA VAL A 208 -25.52 24.93 -3.70
C VAL A 208 -25.93 26.41 -3.66
N ILE A 209 -24.98 27.31 -3.88
CA ILE A 209 -25.16 28.75 -4.10
C ILE A 209 -24.36 29.09 -5.33
N ALA A 210 -25.03 29.63 -6.36
CA ALA A 210 -24.40 29.98 -7.63
C ALA A 210 -23.12 30.79 -7.42
N ASP A 211 -22.04 30.39 -8.07
CA ASP A 211 -20.70 31.02 -8.08
C ASP A 211 -20.04 31.22 -6.69
N LYS A 212 -20.59 30.60 -5.61
CA LYS A 212 -20.06 30.78 -4.26
C LYS A 212 -19.89 29.51 -3.46
N LEU A 213 -20.81 28.55 -3.59
CA LEU A 213 -20.76 27.31 -2.82
C LEU A 213 -21.15 26.15 -3.72
N ALA A 214 -20.22 25.26 -3.96
CA ALA A 214 -20.45 24.00 -4.67
C ALA A 214 -20.31 22.81 -3.73
N ALA A 215 -21.03 21.73 -4.04
CA ALA A 215 -20.93 20.47 -3.30
C ALA A 215 -20.65 19.31 -4.26
N ARG A 216 -19.93 18.30 -3.75
CA ARG A 216 -19.70 17.03 -4.45
C ARG A 216 -19.92 15.86 -3.49
N LEU A 217 -20.61 14.82 -3.94
CA LEU A 217 -20.82 13.59 -3.20
C LEU A 217 -20.41 12.42 -4.10
N ALA A 218 -19.58 11.53 -3.57
CA ALA A 218 -19.16 10.31 -4.26
C ALA A 218 -19.40 9.08 -3.38
N LEU A 219 -19.78 7.98 -4.04
CA LEU A 219 -20.10 6.68 -3.42
C LEU A 219 -19.42 5.56 -4.22
N SER A 220 -18.97 4.53 -3.53
CA SER A 220 -18.49 3.28 -4.15
C SER A 220 -18.91 2.09 -3.28
N ALA A 221 -19.44 1.05 -3.89
CA ALA A 221 -19.72 -0.21 -3.24
C ALA A 221 -19.26 -1.37 -4.13
N THR A 222 -18.45 -2.27 -3.56
CA THR A 222 -17.86 -3.41 -4.28
C THR A 222 -18.10 -4.69 -3.48
N SER A 223 -18.58 -5.74 -4.15
CA SER A 223 -18.70 -7.08 -3.59
C SER A 223 -18.19 -8.11 -4.60
N ARG A 224 -17.40 -9.08 -4.13
CA ARG A 224 -16.92 -10.23 -4.91
C ARG A 224 -16.70 -11.41 -3.98
N ASN A 225 -17.07 -12.61 -4.39
CA ASN A 225 -16.75 -13.82 -3.67
C ASN A 225 -15.23 -14.00 -3.57
N GLY A 226 -14.79 -14.71 -2.54
CA GLY A 226 -13.39 -15.09 -2.36
C GLY A 226 -12.89 -16.01 -3.47
N THR A 227 -11.57 -16.13 -3.55
CA THR A 227 -10.88 -16.94 -4.57
C THR A 227 -10.29 -18.25 -4.01
N ILE A 228 -10.38 -18.48 -2.71
CA ILE A 228 -9.94 -19.69 -2.02
C ILE A 228 -11.16 -20.30 -1.32
N TYR A 229 -11.38 -21.59 -1.49
CA TYR A 229 -12.45 -22.31 -0.80
C TYR A 229 -11.89 -22.94 0.47
N ASN A 230 -12.45 -22.59 1.62
CA ASN A 230 -12.14 -23.20 2.90
C ASN A 230 -13.09 -24.39 3.16
N VAL A 231 -12.56 -25.60 3.14
CA VAL A 231 -13.37 -26.83 3.30
C VAL A 231 -13.90 -26.99 4.73
N THR A 232 -13.26 -26.34 5.72
CA THR A 232 -13.68 -26.37 7.12
C THR A 232 -14.91 -25.50 7.35
N SER A 233 -14.89 -24.26 6.88
CA SER A 233 -16.04 -23.33 7.01
C SER A 233 -17.11 -23.55 5.94
N GLY A 234 -16.76 -24.17 4.80
CA GLY A 234 -17.63 -24.32 3.64
C GLY A 234 -17.84 -23.02 2.85
N ASN A 235 -16.97 -22.00 3.05
CA ASN A 235 -17.06 -20.68 2.44
C ASN A 235 -15.90 -20.41 1.48
N TYR A 236 -16.12 -19.48 0.52
CA TYR A 236 -15.04 -18.87 -0.22
C TYR A 236 -14.50 -17.69 0.60
N ILE A 237 -13.19 -17.68 0.86
CA ILE A 237 -12.47 -16.66 1.63
C ILE A 237 -11.59 -15.77 0.73
N ASN A 238 -11.08 -14.67 1.27
CA ASN A 238 -10.39 -13.59 0.57
C ASN A 238 -11.34 -12.86 -0.39
N GLU A 239 -12.54 -12.59 0.08
CA GLU A 239 -13.58 -11.86 -0.63
C GLU A 239 -13.33 -10.34 -0.66
N GLN A 240 -14.09 -9.63 -1.45
CA GLN A 240 -14.20 -8.16 -1.40
C GLN A 240 -15.58 -7.78 -0.89
N ASP A 241 -15.64 -6.94 0.13
CA ASP A 241 -16.86 -6.33 0.67
C ASP A 241 -16.48 -4.92 1.12
N ASN A 242 -16.57 -3.95 0.17
CA ASN A 242 -16.07 -2.60 0.33
C ASN A 242 -17.20 -1.59 0.15
N LEU A 243 -17.23 -0.58 1.02
CA LEU A 243 -18.11 0.58 0.92
C LEU A 243 -17.28 1.84 1.16
N GLY A 244 -17.42 2.83 0.27
CA GLY A 244 -16.79 4.14 0.41
C GLY A 244 -17.79 5.26 0.18
N VAL A 245 -17.69 6.33 0.96
CA VAL A 245 -18.43 7.58 0.77
C VAL A 245 -17.50 8.77 1.01
N ARG A 246 -17.64 9.81 0.17
CA ARG A 246 -16.91 11.06 0.31
C ARG A 246 -17.80 12.23 -0.04
N GLY A 247 -17.85 13.23 0.85
CA GLY A 247 -18.53 14.50 0.63
C GLY A 247 -17.52 15.65 0.63
N GLN A 248 -17.73 16.63 -0.24
CA GLN A 248 -16.90 17.83 -0.31
C GLN A 248 -17.79 19.07 -0.49
N LEU A 249 -17.39 20.17 0.15
CA LEU A 249 -17.97 21.50 -0.04
C LEU A 249 -16.83 22.45 -0.42
N LEU A 250 -16.97 23.16 -1.51
CA LEU A 250 -16.09 24.22 -1.98
C LEU A 250 -16.81 25.55 -1.81
N TRP A 251 -16.26 26.43 -0.97
CA TRP A 251 -16.75 27.77 -0.75
C TRP A 251 -15.75 28.81 -1.27
N GLU A 252 -16.17 29.61 -2.23
CA GLU A 252 -15.40 30.70 -2.85
C GLU A 252 -16.11 32.02 -2.54
N PRO A 253 -15.84 32.67 -1.37
CA PRO A 253 -16.50 33.94 -1.00
C PRO A 253 -16.11 35.08 -1.91
N ASN A 254 -14.93 35.04 -2.49
CA ASN A 254 -14.37 36.00 -3.47
C ASN A 254 -13.24 35.31 -4.27
N GLU A 255 -12.66 36.02 -5.23
CA GLU A 255 -11.62 35.51 -6.15
C GLU A 255 -10.29 35.16 -5.44
N ASP A 256 -10.05 35.65 -4.21
CA ASP A 256 -8.81 35.43 -3.47
C ASP A 256 -8.86 34.28 -2.50
N ILE A 257 -10.04 33.79 -2.15
CA ILE A 257 -10.21 32.80 -1.09
C ILE A 257 -11.02 31.63 -1.61
N ASP A 258 -10.47 30.41 -1.48
CA ASP A 258 -11.22 29.18 -1.56
C ASP A 258 -11.09 28.37 -0.28
N VAL A 259 -12.18 27.77 0.16
CA VAL A 259 -12.23 26.89 1.34
C VAL A 259 -12.86 25.57 0.93
N THR A 260 -12.13 24.48 1.08
CA THR A 260 -12.67 23.15 0.84
C THR A 260 -12.81 22.38 2.16
N LEU A 261 -14.01 21.98 2.51
CA LEU A 261 -14.30 21.01 3.56
C LEU A 261 -14.55 19.65 2.91
N ALA A 262 -13.80 18.64 3.30
CA ALA A 262 -13.99 17.27 2.84
C ALA A 262 -14.12 16.30 4.02
N ALA A 263 -15.00 15.30 3.87
CA ALA A 263 -15.12 14.19 4.81
C ALA A 263 -15.33 12.90 4.04
N ASP A 264 -14.73 11.80 4.53
CA ASP A 264 -14.86 10.48 3.94
C ASP A 264 -14.96 9.38 4.99
N PHE A 265 -15.59 8.30 4.58
CA PHE A 265 -15.67 7.06 5.33
C PHE A 265 -15.54 5.88 4.39
N ASN A 266 -14.71 4.92 4.75
CA ASN A 266 -14.48 3.69 4.01
C ASN A 266 -14.56 2.51 4.97
N LYS A 267 -15.21 1.43 4.53
CA LYS A 267 -15.36 0.19 5.27
C LYS A 267 -15.06 -1.00 4.39
N GLN A 268 -14.30 -1.93 4.92
CA GLN A 268 -14.07 -3.27 4.37
C GLN A 268 -14.43 -4.30 5.43
N ASN A 269 -15.04 -5.41 5.03
CA ASN A 269 -15.41 -6.48 5.96
C ASN A 269 -15.27 -7.87 5.32
N PRO A 270 -14.07 -8.20 4.79
CA PRO A 270 -13.85 -9.49 4.14
C PRO A 270 -13.61 -10.60 5.18
N GLU A 271 -14.05 -11.82 4.87
CA GLU A 271 -13.55 -13.04 5.48
C GLU A 271 -12.16 -13.35 4.88
N CYS A 272 -11.11 -12.86 5.52
CA CYS A 272 -9.72 -12.82 5.06
C CYS A 272 -8.77 -12.98 6.27
N CYS A 273 -7.53 -13.44 6.17
CA CYS A 273 -6.75 -13.65 4.97
C CYS A 273 -6.15 -15.07 5.01
N GLY A 274 -6.84 -16.00 4.40
CA GLY A 274 -6.36 -17.37 4.29
C GLY A 274 -5.32 -17.53 3.20
N THR A 275 -4.48 -18.55 3.37
CA THR A 275 -3.48 -18.99 2.38
C THR A 275 -3.68 -20.46 2.07
N VAL A 276 -3.02 -20.94 1.04
CA VAL A 276 -3.05 -22.35 0.63
C VAL A 276 -1.72 -23.03 0.91
N TYR A 277 -1.72 -24.35 1.08
CA TYR A 277 -0.49 -25.13 1.07
C TYR A 277 0.22 -25.02 -0.27
N VAL A 278 1.55 -24.86 -0.24
CA VAL A 278 2.39 -24.81 -1.45
C VAL A 278 3.36 -25.98 -1.51
N ARG A 279 4.13 -26.19 -0.44
CA ARG A 279 5.14 -27.24 -0.33
C ARG A 279 5.69 -27.35 1.08
N THR A 280 6.46 -28.40 1.31
CA THR A 280 7.37 -28.49 2.46
C THR A 280 8.82 -28.40 2.01
N GLY A 281 9.68 -27.90 2.89
CA GLY A 281 11.11 -27.84 2.69
C GLY A 281 11.85 -28.31 3.95
N PRO A 282 12.88 -29.15 3.85
CA PRO A 282 13.63 -29.63 5.02
C PRO A 282 14.33 -28.44 5.72
N THR A 283 14.31 -28.50 7.05
CA THR A 283 14.96 -27.55 7.97
C THR A 283 16.06 -28.24 8.77
N GLN A 284 16.77 -27.53 9.63
CA GLN A 284 17.73 -28.15 10.55
C GLN A 284 17.10 -28.76 11.82
N ARG A 285 15.77 -28.68 11.93
CA ARG A 285 15.04 -29.36 13.01
C ARG A 285 15.25 -30.87 12.98
N PRO A 286 15.18 -31.58 14.12
CA PRO A 286 15.05 -33.02 14.14
C PRO A 286 13.90 -33.48 13.23
N LEU A 287 14.08 -34.61 12.52
CA LEU A 287 13.10 -35.09 11.53
C LEU A 287 11.68 -35.23 12.13
N ASN A 288 11.58 -35.70 13.38
CA ASN A 288 10.30 -35.82 14.07
C ASN A 288 9.65 -34.50 14.52
N ARG A 289 10.27 -33.39 14.17
CA ARG A 289 9.81 -32.01 14.41
C ARG A 289 9.64 -31.22 13.13
N GLN A 290 9.82 -31.82 11.99
CA GLN A 290 9.50 -31.24 10.70
C GLN A 290 8.03 -31.48 10.35
N TYR A 291 7.47 -30.68 9.47
CA TYR A 291 6.05 -30.62 9.16
C TYR A 291 5.43 -31.98 8.90
N GLU A 292 6.01 -32.79 8.00
CA GLU A 292 5.47 -34.09 7.60
C GLU A 292 5.28 -35.05 8.82
N ALA A 293 6.29 -35.06 9.71
CA ALA A 293 6.21 -35.91 10.89
C ALA A 293 5.24 -35.38 11.95
N LEU A 294 5.14 -34.06 12.09
CA LEU A 294 4.18 -33.43 13.02
C LEU A 294 2.74 -33.60 12.54
N ALA A 295 2.48 -33.45 11.26
CA ALA A 295 1.18 -33.66 10.62
C ALA A 295 0.75 -35.14 10.75
N ALA A 296 1.63 -36.08 10.36
CA ALA A 296 1.38 -37.52 10.48
C ALA A 296 1.11 -37.97 11.93
N ALA A 297 1.81 -37.37 12.92
CA ALA A 297 1.62 -37.67 14.33
C ALA A 297 0.23 -37.25 14.86
N GLN A 298 -0.48 -36.38 14.15
CA GLN A 298 -1.83 -35.91 14.45
C GLN A 298 -2.89 -36.46 13.47
N GLY A 299 -2.48 -37.36 12.55
CA GLY A 299 -3.38 -37.89 11.53
C GLY A 299 -3.87 -36.85 10.51
N TYR A 300 -3.13 -35.75 10.38
CA TYR A 300 -3.49 -34.63 9.50
C TYR A 300 -2.85 -34.78 8.11
N ALA A 301 -3.63 -34.48 7.09
CA ALA A 301 -3.17 -34.38 5.71
C ALA A 301 -3.73 -33.09 5.08
N VAL A 302 -2.93 -32.40 4.28
CA VAL A 302 -3.38 -31.20 3.55
C VAL A 302 -4.50 -31.54 2.56
N VAL A 303 -5.43 -30.63 2.36
CA VAL A 303 -6.60 -30.82 1.47
C VAL A 303 -6.23 -30.87 -0.01
N SER A 304 -5.17 -30.22 -0.41
CA SER A 304 -4.57 -30.29 -1.75
C SER A 304 -3.07 -30.01 -1.70
N THR A 305 -2.31 -30.72 -2.53
CA THR A 305 -0.89 -30.46 -2.78
C THR A 305 -0.66 -29.54 -3.98
N ASN A 306 -1.71 -29.22 -4.73
CA ASN A 306 -1.68 -28.22 -5.79
C ASN A 306 -2.30 -26.90 -5.27
N ALA A 307 -1.48 -25.87 -5.08
CA ALA A 307 -1.92 -24.57 -4.56
C ALA A 307 -3.00 -23.89 -5.43
N PHE A 308 -3.02 -24.20 -6.73
CA PHE A 308 -3.95 -23.58 -7.68
C PHE A 308 -5.30 -24.32 -7.77
N ASP A 309 -5.49 -25.40 -7.00
CA ASP A 309 -6.83 -25.89 -6.68
C ASP A 309 -7.57 -24.92 -5.75
N ARG A 310 -6.82 -23.96 -5.12
CA ARG A 310 -7.35 -22.90 -4.27
C ARG A 310 -8.19 -23.43 -3.11
N LEU A 311 -7.71 -24.50 -2.47
CA LEU A 311 -8.32 -25.14 -1.31
C LEU A 311 -7.49 -24.87 -0.06
N THR A 312 -8.16 -24.62 1.05
CA THR A 312 -7.60 -24.56 2.39
C THR A 312 -8.54 -25.18 3.40
N ASP A 313 -8.03 -25.50 4.57
CA ASP A 313 -8.81 -26.09 5.68
C ASP A 313 -8.59 -25.35 7.00
N VAL A 314 -8.10 -24.12 6.94
CA VAL A 314 -7.88 -23.29 8.14
C VAL A 314 -9.09 -23.33 9.06
N ASP A 315 -8.85 -23.55 10.37
CA ASP A 315 -9.90 -23.86 11.34
C ASP A 315 -10.24 -22.70 12.27
N ALA A 316 -9.38 -21.70 12.38
CA ALA A 316 -9.68 -20.48 13.14
C ALA A 316 -10.58 -19.53 12.33
N ASP A 317 -11.34 -18.70 13.04
CA ASP A 317 -12.15 -17.65 12.44
C ASP A 317 -11.27 -16.64 11.67
N LEU A 318 -11.76 -16.23 10.49
CA LEU A 318 -11.10 -15.25 9.65
C LEU A 318 -11.94 -13.97 9.53
N ASN A 319 -11.36 -12.85 9.83
CA ASN A 319 -11.97 -11.54 9.63
C ASN A 319 -10.88 -10.47 9.39
N ALA A 320 -11.11 -9.54 8.49
CA ALA A 320 -10.27 -8.36 8.31
C ALA A 320 -11.12 -7.07 8.29
N GLY A 321 -12.08 -6.97 9.19
CA GLY A 321 -12.91 -5.79 9.37
C GLY A 321 -12.06 -4.54 9.57
N ASN A 322 -12.23 -3.54 8.68
CA ASN A 322 -11.33 -2.41 8.53
C ASN A 322 -12.14 -1.15 8.18
N GLU A 323 -12.07 -0.13 9.03
CA GLU A 323 -12.77 1.14 8.84
C GLU A 323 -11.74 2.27 8.87
N LEU A 324 -11.84 3.19 7.91
CA LEU A 324 -10.98 4.36 7.78
C LEU A 324 -11.83 5.56 7.39
N GLY A 325 -11.62 6.69 8.05
CA GLY A 325 -12.36 7.90 7.70
C GLY A 325 -11.75 9.14 8.33
N GLY A 326 -12.45 10.26 8.16
CA GLY A 326 -12.08 11.52 8.77
C GLY A 326 -12.58 12.73 8.02
N ALA A 327 -12.05 13.90 8.40
CA ALA A 327 -12.39 15.17 7.78
C ALA A 327 -11.14 16.03 7.60
N SER A 328 -11.19 16.93 6.62
CA SER A 328 -10.16 17.93 6.38
C SER A 328 -10.76 19.26 5.98
N LEU A 329 -10.13 20.34 6.41
CA LEU A 329 -10.43 21.71 6.04
C LEU A 329 -9.20 22.32 5.36
N ARG A 330 -9.35 22.73 4.11
CA ARG A 330 -8.32 23.42 3.35
C ARG A 330 -8.77 24.85 3.09
N LEU A 331 -7.92 25.80 3.40
CA LEU A 331 -8.04 27.20 3.04
C LEU A 331 -6.89 27.55 2.09
N ASN A 332 -7.18 28.08 0.93
CA ASN A 332 -6.23 28.80 0.10
C ASN A 332 -6.61 30.29 0.08
N TRP A 333 -5.62 31.12 0.28
CA TRP A 333 -5.79 32.57 0.28
C TRP A 333 -4.68 33.23 -0.53
N ASN A 334 -5.06 33.92 -1.59
CA ASN A 334 -4.14 34.68 -2.41
C ASN A 334 -3.73 35.97 -1.67
N VAL A 335 -2.47 36.04 -1.25
CA VAL A 335 -1.91 37.16 -0.48
C VAL A 335 -0.72 37.75 -1.22
N GLY A 336 -0.86 38.96 -1.71
CA GLY A 336 0.14 39.63 -2.52
C GLY A 336 0.32 38.87 -3.85
N SER A 337 1.54 38.42 -4.12
CA SER A 337 1.87 37.64 -5.34
C SER A 337 1.95 36.14 -5.11
N GLY A 338 1.51 35.66 -3.97
CA GLY A 338 1.57 34.25 -3.62
C GLY A 338 0.28 33.73 -2.98
N THR A 339 0.26 32.46 -2.65
CA THR A 339 -0.88 31.79 -2.03
C THR A 339 -0.48 31.25 -0.66
N PHE A 340 -1.19 31.65 0.37
CA PHE A 340 -1.16 31.01 1.68
C PHE A 340 -2.15 29.84 1.69
N THR A 341 -1.68 28.67 2.11
CA THR A 341 -2.51 27.46 2.26
C THR A 341 -2.47 26.98 3.71
N SER A 342 -3.63 26.71 4.29
CA SER A 342 -3.77 26.02 5.59
C SER A 342 -4.55 24.73 5.39
N ILE A 343 -4.05 23.60 5.92
CA ILE A 343 -4.72 22.31 5.86
C ILE A 343 -4.76 21.73 7.26
N THR A 344 -5.97 21.58 7.79
CA THR A 344 -6.24 20.91 9.07
C THR A 344 -6.94 19.61 8.77
N ALA A 345 -6.48 18.48 9.34
CA ALA A 345 -7.18 17.22 9.14
C ALA A 345 -7.16 16.34 10.40
N TRP A 346 -8.24 15.60 10.54
CA TRP A 346 -8.40 14.50 11.46
C TRP A 346 -8.68 13.23 10.68
N ARG A 347 -8.00 12.12 11.04
CA ARG A 347 -8.19 10.79 10.46
C ARG A 347 -8.31 9.77 11.58
N PHE A 348 -9.17 8.76 11.38
CA PHE A 348 -9.25 7.60 12.26
C PHE A 348 -9.11 6.31 11.47
N TRP A 349 -8.71 5.26 12.16
CA TRP A 349 -8.67 3.89 11.65
C TRP A 349 -9.07 2.93 12.76
N ASP A 350 -9.99 2.00 12.46
CA ASP A 350 -10.44 0.94 13.36
C ASP A 350 -10.30 -0.40 12.64
N TRP A 351 -9.64 -1.36 13.26
CA TRP A 351 -9.36 -2.66 12.69
C TRP A 351 -9.69 -3.78 13.66
N LYS A 352 -10.48 -4.78 13.22
CA LYS A 352 -10.99 -5.89 13.99
C LYS A 352 -10.63 -7.22 13.31
N PRO A 353 -9.36 -7.66 13.40
CA PRO A 353 -8.92 -8.88 12.75
C PRO A 353 -9.24 -10.13 13.53
N GLU A 354 -9.46 -11.22 12.79
CA GLU A 354 -9.39 -12.61 13.23
C GLU A 354 -8.60 -13.41 12.21
N ASN A 355 -7.55 -14.09 12.64
CA ASN A 355 -6.65 -14.81 11.73
C ASN A 355 -6.35 -16.21 12.24
N ASP A 356 -6.26 -17.15 11.30
CA ASP A 356 -5.53 -18.38 11.50
C ASP A 356 -4.03 -18.12 11.39
N ARG A 357 -3.26 -18.52 12.39
CA ARG A 357 -1.84 -18.20 12.45
C ARG A 357 -0.93 -19.39 12.11
N ASP A 358 -1.42 -20.60 12.22
CA ASP A 358 -0.68 -21.79 11.86
C ASP A 358 -0.95 -22.24 10.41
N PHE A 359 -2.03 -21.71 9.79
CA PHE A 359 -2.44 -21.96 8.41
C PHE A 359 -2.71 -23.45 8.09
N THR A 360 -3.23 -24.19 9.07
CA THR A 360 -3.60 -25.59 8.94
C THR A 360 -5.00 -25.84 9.49
N GLY A 361 -5.62 -26.98 9.17
CA GLY A 361 -6.87 -27.42 9.78
C GLY A 361 -6.68 -28.09 11.16
N LEU A 362 -5.53 -27.87 11.80
CA LEU A 362 -5.25 -28.37 13.16
C LEU A 362 -5.44 -27.24 14.18
N PRO A 363 -6.19 -27.45 15.26
CA PRO A 363 -6.40 -26.45 16.31
C PRO A 363 -5.11 -26.23 17.14
N ILE A 364 -4.07 -25.67 16.48
CA ILE A 364 -2.79 -25.32 17.11
C ILE A 364 -2.90 -23.94 17.72
N VAL A 365 -3.36 -22.95 16.95
CA VAL A 365 -3.65 -21.57 17.40
C VAL A 365 -5.11 -21.27 17.07
N THR A 366 -5.98 -21.38 18.05
CA THR A 366 -7.43 -21.25 17.88
C THR A 366 -7.92 -19.80 17.90
N LYS A 367 -7.08 -18.85 18.32
CA LYS A 367 -7.39 -17.43 18.32
C LYS A 367 -6.15 -16.60 18.07
N SER A 368 -6.21 -15.69 17.09
CA SER A 368 -5.19 -14.70 16.85
C SER A 368 -5.83 -13.37 16.40
N GLN A 369 -5.91 -12.41 17.30
CA GLN A 369 -6.60 -11.15 17.14
C GLN A 369 -5.74 -9.99 17.63
N ASN A 370 -5.77 -8.86 16.91
CA ASN A 370 -5.10 -7.61 17.30
C ASN A 370 -5.98 -6.40 16.93
N PRO A 371 -7.19 -6.27 17.52
CA PRO A 371 -7.99 -5.08 17.31
C PRO A 371 -7.19 -3.82 17.64
N SER A 372 -7.26 -2.85 16.74
CA SER A 372 -6.46 -1.63 16.83
C SER A 372 -7.32 -0.43 16.47
N GLN A 373 -7.15 0.66 17.22
CA GLN A 373 -7.79 1.94 16.97
C GLN A 373 -6.72 3.02 16.85
N GLN A 374 -6.92 3.93 15.91
CA GLN A 374 -6.00 5.05 15.69
C GLN A 374 -6.79 6.34 15.51
N ASP A 375 -6.26 7.40 16.14
CA ASP A 375 -6.58 8.78 15.82
C ASP A 375 -5.34 9.52 15.37
N GLN A 376 -5.49 10.37 14.33
CA GLN A 376 -4.44 11.17 13.75
C GLN A 376 -4.92 12.60 13.52
N TYR A 377 -4.09 13.56 13.84
CA TYR A 377 -4.31 14.99 13.63
C TYR A 377 -3.13 15.57 12.87
N THR A 378 -3.40 16.39 11.85
CA THR A 378 -2.38 17.10 11.08
C THR A 378 -2.76 18.56 10.91
N GLN A 379 -1.75 19.44 10.93
CA GLN A 379 -1.86 20.83 10.54
C GLN A 379 -0.69 21.20 9.66
N GLU A 380 -0.97 21.77 8.50
CA GLU A 380 0.04 22.33 7.61
C GLU A 380 -0.28 23.79 7.32
N PHE A 381 0.74 24.64 7.40
CA PHE A 381 0.72 26.00 6.90
C PHE A 381 1.81 26.13 5.85
N ARG A 382 1.48 26.66 4.69
CA ARG A 382 2.48 26.92 3.66
C ARG A 382 2.17 28.21 2.93
N TYR A 383 3.22 28.87 2.46
CA TYR A 383 3.14 30.00 1.54
C TYR A 383 3.96 29.66 0.31
N SER A 384 3.36 29.76 -0.85
CA SER A 384 3.99 29.56 -2.14
C SER A 384 3.88 30.80 -3.00
N GLN A 385 4.96 31.11 -3.73
CA GLN A 385 5.00 32.22 -4.65
C GLN A 385 5.73 31.82 -5.92
N SER A 386 5.21 32.26 -7.07
CA SER A 386 5.86 32.13 -8.36
C SER A 386 6.17 33.52 -8.90
N ALA A 387 7.46 33.79 -9.18
CA ALA A 387 7.95 35.02 -9.77
C ALA A 387 8.78 34.70 -11.02
N LYS A 388 9.11 35.71 -11.80
CA LYS A 388 9.82 35.53 -13.08
C LYS A 388 11.04 34.62 -12.97
N ASN A 389 11.88 34.78 -11.95
CA ASN A 389 13.16 34.05 -11.82
C ASN A 389 13.25 33.20 -10.56
N LEU A 390 12.26 33.26 -9.67
CA LEU A 390 12.31 32.56 -8.39
C LEU A 390 10.90 32.10 -8.01
N ASP A 391 10.70 30.81 -7.99
CA ASP A 391 9.53 30.18 -7.36
C ASP A 391 9.97 29.62 -6.02
N PHE A 392 9.16 29.75 -4.97
CA PHE A 392 9.47 29.14 -3.69
C PHE A 392 8.22 28.70 -2.93
N VAL A 393 8.41 27.75 -2.03
CA VAL A 393 7.45 27.34 -1.02
C VAL A 393 8.15 27.26 0.33
N VAL A 394 7.51 27.78 1.38
CA VAL A 394 7.92 27.62 2.77
C VAL A 394 6.73 27.15 3.58
N GLY A 395 6.96 26.33 4.60
CA GLY A 395 5.85 25.83 5.40
C GLY A 395 6.26 25.28 6.75
N ALA A 396 5.23 25.06 7.56
CA ALA A 396 5.30 24.42 8.86
C ALA A 396 4.29 23.27 8.89
N PHE A 397 4.67 22.16 9.52
CA PHE A 397 3.84 20.96 9.61
C PHE A 397 3.85 20.42 11.04
N ALA A 398 2.67 20.06 11.53
CA ALA A 398 2.47 19.38 12.79
C ALA A 398 1.66 18.11 12.58
N PHE A 399 2.04 17.07 13.29
CA PHE A 399 1.41 15.74 13.23
C PHE A 399 1.35 15.14 14.63
N HIS A 400 0.22 14.57 14.98
CA HIS A 400 0.05 13.75 16.17
C HIS A 400 -0.79 12.52 15.85
N GLN A 401 -0.37 11.36 16.33
CA GLN A 401 -1.20 10.15 16.30
C GLN A 401 -1.11 9.38 17.60
N GLN A 402 -2.19 8.68 17.91
CA GLN A 402 -2.24 7.64 18.93
C GLN A 402 -2.80 6.36 18.30
N ILE A 403 -2.20 5.22 18.65
CA ILE A 403 -2.68 3.88 18.27
C ILE A 403 -2.78 3.07 19.54
N ASP A 404 -3.96 2.52 19.80
CA ASP A 404 -4.23 1.60 20.89
C ASP A 404 -4.55 0.22 20.30
N THR A 405 -3.89 -0.83 20.80
CA THR A 405 -4.07 -2.20 20.33
C THR A 405 -4.23 -3.14 21.52
N GLN A 406 -5.21 -4.03 21.44
CA GLN A 406 -5.40 -5.10 22.43
C GLN A 406 -5.39 -6.46 21.72
N GLY A 407 -4.25 -7.13 21.72
CA GLY A 407 -4.06 -8.42 21.07
C GLY A 407 -4.42 -9.59 21.95
N THR A 408 -4.97 -10.65 21.37
CA THR A 408 -5.18 -11.94 22.03
C THR A 408 -4.67 -13.05 21.12
N GLU A 409 -3.86 -13.95 21.68
CA GLU A 409 -3.42 -15.17 21.00
C GLU A 409 -3.66 -16.35 21.93
N GLN A 410 -4.35 -17.40 21.45
CA GLN A 410 -4.70 -18.57 22.24
C GLN A 410 -4.33 -19.84 21.49
N HIS A 411 -3.67 -20.76 22.20
CA HIS A 411 -3.34 -22.08 21.71
C HIS A 411 -4.48 -23.07 21.95
N GLY A 412 -4.58 -24.06 21.09
CA GLY A 412 -5.57 -25.10 21.13
C GLY A 412 -5.01 -26.49 21.48
N PRO A 413 -5.87 -27.53 21.45
CA PRO A 413 -5.53 -28.89 21.90
C PRO A 413 -4.42 -29.58 21.08
N ALA A 414 -4.23 -29.20 19.79
CA ALA A 414 -3.14 -29.74 18.95
C ALA A 414 -1.76 -29.13 19.30
N SER A 415 -1.73 -28.05 20.06
CA SER A 415 -0.54 -27.24 20.29
C SER A 415 0.57 -27.97 21.02
N SER A 416 0.26 -28.77 22.07
CA SER A 416 1.28 -29.50 22.83
C SER A 416 2.05 -30.45 21.94
N ARG A 417 1.37 -31.20 21.09
CA ARG A 417 1.97 -32.17 20.18
C ARG A 417 2.76 -31.48 19.07
N TRP A 418 2.37 -30.28 18.64
CA TRP A 418 3.05 -29.50 17.60
C TRP A 418 4.29 -28.78 18.12
N ASN A 419 4.19 -28.12 19.26
CA ASN A 419 5.22 -27.21 19.76
C ASN A 419 6.22 -27.84 20.73
N ILE A 420 5.83 -28.87 21.50
CA ILE A 420 6.73 -29.53 22.45
C ILE A 420 7.45 -30.68 21.75
N SER A 421 8.73 -30.89 22.10
CA SER A 421 9.51 -32.02 21.51
C SER A 421 8.83 -33.36 21.74
N PRO A 422 8.67 -34.23 20.73
CA PRO A 422 8.09 -35.56 20.88
C PRO A 422 8.83 -36.45 21.88
N THR A 423 10.06 -36.14 22.21
CA THR A 423 10.84 -36.83 23.25
C THR A 423 10.49 -36.39 24.67
N ASN A 424 9.78 -35.29 24.80
CA ASN A 424 9.28 -34.80 26.09
C ASN A 424 7.87 -35.38 26.34
N PRO A 425 7.62 -36.08 27.45
CA PRO A 425 6.29 -36.64 27.73
C PRO A 425 5.15 -35.62 27.70
N LEU A 426 5.41 -34.36 27.99
CA LEU A 426 4.42 -33.27 27.93
C LEU A 426 3.85 -33.03 26.54
N SER A 427 4.53 -33.49 25.47
CA SER A 427 4.02 -33.37 24.11
C SER A 427 2.73 -34.19 23.89
N ASN A 428 2.49 -35.21 24.69
CA ASN A 428 1.30 -36.05 24.59
C ASN A 428 0.16 -35.63 25.57
N ASP A 429 0.38 -34.58 26.34
CA ASP A 429 -0.65 -33.98 27.22
C ASP A 429 -1.16 -32.66 26.60
N PRO A 430 -2.33 -32.68 25.95
CA PRO A 430 -2.90 -31.48 25.34
C PRO A 430 -3.07 -30.35 26.35
N THR A 431 -3.43 -30.67 27.61
CA THR A 431 -3.72 -29.66 28.62
C THR A 431 -2.55 -28.75 28.97
N VAL A 432 -1.33 -29.10 28.56
CA VAL A 432 -0.14 -28.27 28.82
C VAL A 432 -0.23 -26.91 28.09
N LEU A 433 -0.67 -26.94 26.81
CA LEU A 433 -0.74 -25.73 25.98
C LEU A 433 -2.19 -25.40 25.54
N ASP A 434 -3.14 -26.30 25.67
CA ASP A 434 -4.55 -26.01 25.37
C ASP A 434 -5.09 -24.92 26.28
N GLY A 435 -5.68 -23.87 25.65
CA GLY A 435 -6.15 -22.67 26.34
C GLY A 435 -5.06 -21.71 26.83
N LEU A 436 -3.76 -21.99 26.54
CA LEU A 436 -2.68 -21.07 26.85
C LEU A 436 -2.89 -19.77 26.08
N THR A 437 -3.12 -18.66 26.80
CA THR A 437 -3.55 -17.38 26.25
C THR A 437 -2.55 -16.29 26.58
N ALA A 438 -2.13 -15.52 25.57
CA ALA A 438 -1.42 -14.26 25.73
C ALA A 438 -2.35 -13.09 25.40
N ILE A 439 -2.44 -12.13 26.32
CA ILE A 439 -3.13 -10.85 26.12
C ILE A 439 -2.09 -9.77 26.05
N ASN A 440 -2.07 -9.03 24.94
CA ASN A 440 -1.12 -7.94 24.71
C ASN A 440 -1.89 -6.62 24.71
N THR A 441 -1.47 -5.68 25.53
CA THR A 441 -1.97 -4.31 25.51
C THR A 441 -0.85 -3.38 25.07
N GLN A 442 -1.11 -2.55 24.07
CA GLN A 442 -0.10 -1.73 23.43
C GLN A 442 -0.65 -0.33 23.15
N GLN A 443 0.19 0.66 23.32
CA GLN A 443 -0.12 2.02 22.89
C GLN A 443 1.11 2.62 22.20
N LEU A 444 0.89 3.32 21.09
CA LEU A 444 1.87 4.17 20.42
C LEU A 444 1.35 5.60 20.39
N LYS A 445 2.18 6.55 20.81
CA LYS A 445 2.01 7.99 20.56
C LYS A 445 3.17 8.48 19.72
N ASN A 446 2.88 9.26 18.68
CA ASN A 446 3.88 9.84 17.81
C ASN A 446 3.53 11.28 17.51
N THR A 447 4.41 12.21 17.88
CA THR A 447 4.29 13.64 17.59
C THR A 447 5.44 14.09 16.74
N SER A 448 5.16 14.84 15.68
CA SER A 448 6.18 15.37 14.77
C SER A 448 5.89 16.83 14.45
N LEU A 449 6.94 17.65 14.49
CA LEU A 449 6.91 19.05 14.08
C LEU A 449 7.97 19.28 13.02
N ALA A 450 7.69 20.11 12.02
CA ALA A 450 8.67 20.41 10.99
C ALA A 450 8.52 21.82 10.43
N LEU A 451 9.68 22.40 10.04
CA LEU A 451 9.77 23.59 9.21
C LEU A 451 10.49 23.21 7.91
N TYR A 452 10.00 23.69 6.77
CA TYR A 452 10.56 23.32 5.47
C TYR A 452 10.49 24.48 4.48
N GLY A 453 11.34 24.40 3.46
CA GLY A 453 11.31 25.29 2.33
C GLY A 453 12.03 24.72 1.12
N GLN A 454 11.55 25.07 -0.05
CA GLN A 454 12.20 24.76 -1.33
C GLN A 454 12.09 25.98 -2.25
N ALA A 455 13.15 26.27 -2.99
CA ALA A 455 13.19 27.32 -3.98
C ALA A 455 13.55 26.74 -5.35
N SER A 456 13.06 27.35 -6.41
CA SER A 456 13.45 27.09 -7.81
C SER A 456 13.95 28.40 -8.41
N TRP A 457 15.26 28.54 -8.49
CA TRP A 457 15.88 29.74 -9.02
C TRP A 457 16.27 29.51 -10.49
N LYS A 458 15.58 30.21 -11.38
CA LYS A 458 15.85 30.23 -12.82
C LYS A 458 17.05 31.18 -13.06
N VAL A 459 18.26 30.62 -13.04
CA VAL A 459 19.51 31.38 -13.26
C VAL A 459 19.54 31.93 -14.68
N THR A 460 19.07 31.14 -15.63
CA THR A 460 18.78 31.51 -17.01
C THR A 460 17.46 30.86 -17.42
N ASP A 461 16.94 31.18 -18.60
CA ASP A 461 15.75 30.53 -19.15
C ASP A 461 15.93 28.99 -19.32
N ALA A 462 17.18 28.54 -19.47
CA ALA A 462 17.53 27.14 -19.64
C ALA A 462 17.97 26.44 -18.33
N PHE A 463 18.59 27.15 -17.40
CA PHE A 463 19.23 26.58 -16.22
C PHE A 463 18.53 26.94 -14.92
N THR A 464 18.11 25.95 -14.15
CA THR A 464 17.43 26.12 -12.86
C THR A 464 18.18 25.36 -11.76
N ILE A 465 18.32 26.00 -10.61
CA ILE A 465 18.87 25.44 -9.37
C ILE A 465 17.73 25.35 -8.35
N GLN A 466 17.55 24.18 -7.73
CA GLN A 466 16.48 23.93 -6.78
C GLN A 466 17.04 23.35 -5.48
N PRO A 467 17.36 24.18 -4.49
CA PRO A 467 17.64 23.73 -3.13
C PRO A 467 16.35 23.53 -2.33
N GLY A 468 16.33 22.49 -1.51
CA GLY A 468 15.29 22.23 -0.53
C GLY A 468 15.88 21.87 0.83
N VAL A 469 15.21 22.28 1.91
CA VAL A 469 15.62 22.00 3.29
C VAL A 469 14.41 21.73 4.17
N ARG A 470 14.59 20.86 5.18
CA ARG A 470 13.57 20.58 6.19
C ARG A 470 14.21 20.16 7.51
N LEU A 471 13.75 20.78 8.59
CA LEU A 471 14.08 20.40 9.95
C LEU A 471 12.87 19.73 10.59
N ASN A 472 13.06 18.52 11.14
CA ASN A 472 12.02 17.77 11.82
C ASN A 472 12.41 17.54 13.28
N TYR A 473 11.42 17.60 14.16
CA TYR A 473 11.46 17.09 15.51
C TYR A 473 10.45 15.96 15.63
N ASP A 474 10.87 14.79 16.09
CA ASP A 474 10.03 13.61 16.28
C ASP A 474 10.11 13.13 17.72
N LYS A 475 8.97 12.90 18.36
CA LYS A 475 8.85 12.26 19.66
C LYS A 475 7.92 11.06 19.57
N LYS A 476 8.39 9.87 20.00
CA LYS A 476 7.59 8.66 20.11
C LYS A 476 7.65 8.14 21.52
N SER A 477 6.51 7.67 22.01
CA SER A 477 6.38 6.96 23.29
C SER A 477 5.32 5.89 23.16
N GLY A 478 5.38 4.89 24.03
CA GLY A 478 4.39 3.86 24.07
C GLY A 478 4.55 2.94 25.27
N TYR A 479 3.72 1.94 25.34
CA TYR A 479 3.90 0.83 26.25
C TYR A 479 3.51 -0.48 25.55
N TYR A 480 4.08 -1.57 26.04
CA TYR A 480 3.75 -2.93 25.71
C TYR A 480 3.62 -3.72 26.98
N ASP A 481 2.48 -4.38 27.19
CA ASP A 481 2.23 -5.27 28.30
C ASP A 481 1.64 -6.58 27.78
N ARG A 482 2.32 -7.68 28.10
CA ARG A 482 1.86 -9.03 27.79
C ARG A 482 1.62 -9.79 29.08
N GLN A 483 0.39 -10.18 29.31
CA GLN A 483 -0.04 -11.10 30.32
C GLN A 483 -0.28 -12.49 29.71
N VAL A 484 0.08 -13.54 30.45
CA VAL A 484 -0.08 -14.93 29.99
C VAL A 484 -0.86 -15.72 31.02
N PHE A 485 -1.82 -16.51 30.55
CA PHE A 485 -2.68 -17.34 31.34
C PHE A 485 -2.67 -18.78 30.79
N ASP A 486 -2.70 -19.78 31.67
CA ASP A 486 -2.90 -21.16 31.24
C ASP A 486 -4.39 -21.46 30.94
N GLY A 487 -4.67 -22.68 30.47
CA GLY A 487 -6.05 -23.08 30.07
C GLY A 487 -7.06 -23.07 31.22
N ALA A 488 -6.62 -22.99 32.47
CA ALA A 488 -7.48 -22.78 33.63
C ALA A 488 -7.61 -21.32 34.06
N GLY A 489 -7.02 -20.37 33.30
CA GLY A 489 -7.01 -18.95 33.60
C GLY A 489 -6.03 -18.56 34.71
N VAL A 490 -5.09 -19.44 35.07
CA VAL A 490 -4.09 -19.14 36.10
C VAL A 490 -2.92 -18.36 35.45
N PRO A 491 -2.46 -17.25 36.04
CA PRO A 491 -1.32 -16.50 35.48
C PRO A 491 -0.05 -17.35 35.36
N VAL A 492 0.60 -17.26 34.19
CA VAL A 492 1.92 -17.81 33.93
C VAL A 492 2.94 -16.67 34.08
N LEU A 493 3.81 -16.77 35.07
CA LEU A 493 4.74 -15.71 35.45
C LEU A 493 6.19 -16.12 35.17
N ASN A 494 7.04 -15.18 34.81
CA ASN A 494 8.47 -15.41 34.70
C ASN A 494 9.05 -15.92 36.04
N GLY A 495 10.04 -16.83 35.95
CA GLY A 495 10.65 -17.41 37.13
C GLY A 495 9.87 -18.57 37.78
N GLN A 496 8.68 -18.90 37.31
CA GLN A 496 7.96 -20.10 37.74
C GLN A 496 8.74 -21.36 37.29
N THR A 497 8.83 -22.35 38.19
CA THR A 497 9.57 -23.60 37.96
C THR A 497 8.66 -24.78 37.63
N GLY A 498 9.23 -25.87 37.12
CA GLY A 498 8.54 -27.07 36.72
C GLY A 498 8.39 -27.22 35.21
N ALA A 499 8.40 -28.45 34.71
CA ALA A 499 8.45 -28.75 33.28
C ALA A 499 7.25 -28.17 32.49
N ARG A 500 6.05 -28.19 33.09
CA ARG A 500 4.83 -27.62 32.47
C ARG A 500 4.96 -26.11 32.30
N ARG A 501 5.39 -25.38 33.34
CA ARG A 501 5.60 -23.93 33.28
C ARG A 501 6.73 -23.54 32.32
N ALA A 502 7.81 -24.30 32.29
CA ALA A 502 8.88 -24.11 31.33
C ALA A 502 8.38 -24.26 29.87
N ALA A 503 7.52 -25.25 29.59
CA ALA A 503 6.93 -25.42 28.27
C ALA A 503 6.00 -24.23 27.88
N GLN A 504 5.18 -23.76 28.81
CA GLN A 504 4.29 -22.60 28.58
C GLN A 504 5.08 -21.30 28.36
N LEU A 505 6.11 -21.03 29.17
CA LEU A 505 6.97 -19.86 29.03
C LEU A 505 7.81 -19.89 27.75
N ALA A 506 8.12 -21.07 27.22
CA ALA A 506 8.80 -21.18 25.91
C ALA A 506 7.90 -20.75 24.75
N ILE A 507 6.57 -20.84 24.91
CA ILE A 507 5.60 -20.34 23.93
C ILE A 507 5.32 -18.85 24.15
N PHE A 508 4.86 -18.50 25.35
CA PHE A 508 4.55 -17.12 25.73
C PHE A 508 5.21 -16.77 27.05
N SER A 509 6.10 -15.76 27.03
CA SER A 509 6.64 -15.15 28.23
C SER A 509 6.00 -13.78 28.47
N PRO A 510 5.59 -13.47 29.72
CA PRO A 510 5.14 -12.14 30.09
C PRO A 510 6.23 -11.10 29.84
N GLN A 511 5.84 -9.94 29.36
CA GLN A 511 6.75 -8.81 29.12
C GLN A 511 6.02 -7.50 29.39
N SER A 512 6.68 -6.55 30.03
CA SER A 512 6.15 -5.20 30.24
C SER A 512 7.29 -4.19 30.10
N TYR A 513 7.10 -3.17 29.24
CA TYR A 513 8.08 -2.10 29.04
C TYR A 513 7.45 -0.88 28.35
N SER A 514 8.09 0.29 28.49
CA SER A 514 7.59 1.56 27.98
C SER A 514 8.70 2.28 27.23
N PRO A 515 8.80 2.08 25.89
CA PRO A 515 9.81 2.74 25.07
C PRO A 515 9.44 4.21 24.86
N GLU A 516 10.44 5.08 24.95
CA GLU A 516 10.31 6.50 24.63
C GLU A 516 11.58 7.00 23.96
N GLY A 517 11.44 7.97 23.07
CA GLY A 517 12.55 8.65 22.43
C GLY A 517 12.12 9.93 21.72
N SER A 518 13.09 10.79 21.46
CA SER A 518 12.92 11.97 20.59
C SER A 518 14.18 12.23 19.81
N ASP A 519 14.04 12.82 18.63
CA ASP A 519 15.16 13.09 17.73
C ASP A 519 14.90 14.32 16.85
N TRP A 520 16.01 15.00 16.50
CA TRP A 520 16.02 16.07 15.51
C TRP A 520 16.69 15.58 14.23
N ASN A 521 16.02 15.74 13.10
CA ASN A 521 16.51 15.29 11.82
C ASN A 521 16.46 16.40 10.79
N PHE A 522 17.52 16.51 10.00
CA PHE A 522 17.64 17.50 8.93
C PHE A 522 17.68 16.79 7.57
N SER A 523 16.75 17.17 6.69
CA SER A 523 16.71 16.73 5.29
C SER A 523 17.03 17.88 4.37
N TYR A 524 17.73 17.59 3.28
CA TYR A 524 18.00 18.57 2.23
C TYR A 524 18.14 17.89 0.88
N ASP A 525 17.85 18.64 -0.16
CA ASP A 525 18.07 18.22 -1.54
C ASP A 525 18.59 19.37 -2.39
N LEU A 526 19.27 19.03 -3.45
CA LEU A 526 19.68 19.95 -4.50
C LEU A 526 19.41 19.28 -5.84
N THR A 527 18.56 19.94 -6.63
CA THR A 527 18.30 19.54 -8.02
C THR A 527 18.79 20.61 -8.97
N LEU A 528 19.54 20.19 -9.97
CA LEU A 528 19.97 21.03 -11.09
C LEU A 528 19.24 20.57 -12.34
N SER A 529 18.65 21.48 -13.10
CA SER A 529 18.01 21.13 -14.36
C SER A 529 18.42 22.07 -15.48
N TYR A 530 18.54 21.51 -16.69
CA TYR A 530 18.94 22.27 -17.86
C TYR A 530 18.04 21.88 -19.07
N LYS A 531 17.37 22.87 -19.64
CA LYS A 531 16.59 22.73 -20.88
C LYS A 531 17.54 22.83 -22.07
N ILE A 532 17.91 21.66 -22.65
CA ILE A 532 18.73 21.59 -23.86
C ILE A 532 17.97 22.15 -25.08
N ALA A 533 16.66 21.92 -25.09
CA ALA A 533 15.69 22.43 -26.04
C ALA A 533 14.34 22.65 -25.34
N PRO A 534 13.39 23.37 -25.93
CA PRO A 534 12.05 23.55 -25.33
C PRO A 534 11.34 22.23 -24.99
N THR A 535 11.68 21.14 -25.69
CA THR A 535 11.09 19.81 -25.52
C THR A 535 12.04 18.78 -24.88
N VAL A 536 13.24 19.22 -24.43
CA VAL A 536 14.26 18.31 -23.86
C VAL A 536 14.88 18.93 -22.62
N MET A 537 14.68 18.29 -21.47
CA MET A 537 15.27 18.68 -20.20
C MET A 537 16.11 17.52 -19.64
N VAL A 538 17.31 17.86 -19.14
CA VAL A 538 18.13 16.97 -18.31
C VAL A 538 18.15 17.49 -16.88
N TYR A 539 18.26 16.58 -15.90
CA TYR A 539 18.37 16.96 -14.51
C TYR A 539 19.28 16.02 -13.73
N GLY A 540 19.77 16.52 -12.60
CA GLY A 540 20.50 15.73 -11.61
C GLY A 540 20.11 16.16 -10.20
N THR A 541 19.86 15.19 -9.33
CA THR A 541 19.45 15.41 -7.94
C THR A 541 20.37 14.68 -6.97
N TYR A 542 20.77 15.37 -5.91
CA TYR A 542 21.26 14.77 -4.69
C TYR A 542 20.29 15.06 -3.55
N ALA A 543 19.90 14.04 -2.78
CA ALA A 543 19.04 14.22 -1.62
C ALA A 543 19.58 13.45 -0.40
N LYS A 544 19.51 14.10 0.76
CA LYS A 544 19.74 13.54 2.08
C LYS A 544 18.44 13.56 2.86
N THR A 545 17.97 12.41 3.29
CA THR A 545 16.73 12.30 4.07
C THR A 545 16.83 11.20 5.12
N PHE A 546 15.80 11.01 5.90
CA PHE A 546 15.76 10.05 6.99
C PHE A 546 14.39 9.39 7.10
N LYS A 547 14.35 8.22 7.74
CA LYS A 547 13.15 7.66 8.37
C LYS A 547 13.34 7.69 9.88
N SER A 548 12.33 8.20 10.60
CA SER A 548 12.40 8.40 12.06
C SER A 548 12.71 7.08 12.79
N PHE A 549 13.31 7.19 13.97
CA PHE A 549 13.54 6.04 14.83
C PHE A 549 12.23 5.26 15.08
N GLY A 550 12.36 3.94 15.28
CA GLY A 550 11.22 3.08 15.60
C GLY A 550 11.22 2.64 17.06
N ILE A 551 10.06 2.19 17.51
CA ILE A 551 9.91 1.51 18.81
C ILE A 551 9.31 0.13 18.60
N ASN A 552 9.79 -0.87 19.33
CA ASN A 552 9.28 -2.23 19.25
C ASN A 552 8.02 -2.36 20.10
N GLN A 553 6.90 -2.68 19.43
CA GLN A 553 5.58 -2.84 20.05
C GLN A 553 4.95 -4.22 19.79
N ASN A 554 5.78 -5.21 19.51
CA ASN A 554 5.32 -6.60 19.33
C ASN A 554 6.13 -7.58 20.20
N GLY A 555 6.67 -7.07 21.29
CA GLY A 555 7.62 -7.74 22.17
C GLY A 555 9.07 -7.55 21.72
N VAL A 556 9.98 -7.81 22.63
CA VAL A 556 11.43 -7.84 22.42
C VAL A 556 11.95 -9.25 22.71
N PRO A 557 13.11 -9.67 22.14
CA PRO A 557 13.72 -10.95 22.45
C PRO A 557 14.03 -11.02 23.96
N ASN A 558 13.99 -12.21 24.53
CA ASN A 558 14.51 -12.45 25.87
C ASN A 558 16.03 -12.69 25.79
N ASP A 559 16.75 -12.28 26.83
CA ASP A 559 18.15 -12.66 27.04
C ASP A 559 18.27 -14.14 27.47
N ALA A 560 19.52 -14.60 27.71
CA ALA A 560 19.79 -15.98 28.12
C ALA A 560 19.15 -16.34 29.47
N SER A 561 18.75 -15.35 30.28
CA SER A 561 18.08 -15.53 31.58
C SER A 561 16.54 -15.53 31.46
N GLY A 562 16.01 -15.38 30.23
CA GLY A 562 14.56 -15.27 29.99
C GLY A 562 13.97 -13.90 30.29
N VAL A 563 14.80 -12.88 30.51
CA VAL A 563 14.40 -11.50 30.77
C VAL A 563 14.33 -10.72 29.46
N PRO A 564 13.32 -9.87 29.24
CA PRO A 564 13.23 -9.04 28.03
C PRO A 564 14.47 -8.17 27.81
N ALA A 565 15.09 -8.28 26.64
CA ALA A 565 16.27 -7.50 26.25
C ALA A 565 15.84 -6.05 25.90
N LEU A 566 15.70 -5.20 26.90
CA LEU A 566 15.18 -3.83 26.74
C LEU A 566 16.06 -2.93 25.84
N ALA A 567 17.30 -3.29 25.57
CA ALA A 567 18.13 -2.61 24.58
C ALA A 567 17.53 -2.66 23.16
N ALA A 568 16.67 -3.66 22.87
CA ALA A 568 15.98 -3.80 21.60
C ALA A 568 14.63 -3.07 21.54
N GLN A 569 14.24 -2.31 22.58
CA GLN A 569 12.94 -1.62 22.58
C GLN A 569 12.84 -0.46 21.59
N THR A 570 13.98 0.05 21.12
CA THR A 570 14.06 1.11 20.10
C THR A 570 15.02 0.72 18.98
N VAL A 571 14.79 1.26 17.78
CA VAL A 571 15.68 1.14 16.62
C VAL A 571 16.08 2.51 16.12
N ARG A 572 17.32 2.64 15.64
CA ARG A 572 17.88 3.90 15.16
C ARG A 572 17.15 4.42 13.90
N PRO A 573 17.16 5.74 13.67
CA PRO A 573 16.69 6.34 12.43
C PRO A 573 17.48 5.79 11.22
N GLU A 574 16.79 5.63 10.08
CA GLU A 574 17.49 5.38 8.82
C GLU A 574 18.06 6.70 8.28
N SER A 575 19.27 6.64 7.75
CA SER A 575 19.89 7.74 7.03
C SER A 575 20.04 7.39 5.56
N VAL A 576 19.48 8.22 4.69
CA VAL A 576 19.35 7.96 3.25
C VAL A 576 20.16 8.97 2.45
N ASP A 577 21.05 8.49 1.59
CA ASP A 577 21.75 9.25 0.56
C ASP A 577 21.25 8.81 -0.81
N HIS A 578 20.80 9.77 -1.63
CA HIS A 578 20.20 9.50 -2.94
C HIS A 578 20.84 10.35 -4.04
N PHE A 579 21.11 9.71 -5.17
CA PHE A 579 21.57 10.32 -6.40
C PHE A 579 20.66 9.90 -7.54
N GLU A 580 20.24 10.86 -8.35
CA GLU A 580 19.44 10.62 -9.54
C GLU A 580 19.90 11.53 -10.68
N ALA A 581 19.89 10.99 -11.89
CA ALA A 581 20.05 11.76 -13.12
C ALA A 581 19.00 11.29 -14.13
N GLY A 582 18.41 12.25 -14.86
CA GLY A 582 17.37 11.90 -15.81
C GLY A 582 17.29 12.86 -16.99
N ILE A 583 16.59 12.38 -18.01
CA ILE A 583 16.22 13.14 -19.20
C ILE A 583 14.70 12.99 -19.42
N LYS A 584 14.06 14.10 -19.73
CA LYS A 584 12.65 14.18 -20.12
C LYS A 584 12.56 14.78 -21.52
N THR A 585 11.85 14.09 -22.39
CA THR A 585 11.73 14.50 -23.80
C THR A 585 10.30 14.45 -24.29
N GLN A 586 9.95 15.38 -25.15
CA GLN A 586 8.76 15.36 -26.00
C GLN A 586 9.22 15.32 -27.45
N ILE A 587 8.79 14.30 -28.17
CA ILE A 587 9.18 14.04 -29.55
C ILE A 587 7.97 14.00 -30.48
N TRP A 588 8.18 14.08 -31.80
CA TRP A 588 7.12 14.03 -32.83
C TRP A 588 6.02 15.05 -32.59
N ASP A 589 6.40 16.33 -32.51
CA ASP A 589 5.48 17.43 -32.22
C ASP A 589 4.66 17.22 -30.93
N ARG A 590 5.35 16.78 -29.85
CA ARG A 590 4.79 16.46 -28.52
C ARG A 590 3.82 15.28 -28.49
N LYS A 591 3.64 14.55 -29.60
CA LYS A 591 2.78 13.36 -29.66
C LYS A 591 3.33 12.15 -28.91
N ALA A 592 4.60 12.19 -28.54
CA ALA A 592 5.21 11.15 -27.71
C ALA A 592 6.11 11.76 -26.65
N THR A 593 6.22 11.07 -25.52
CA THR A 593 7.15 11.39 -24.43
C THR A 593 8.07 10.20 -24.19
N LEU A 594 9.33 10.48 -23.93
CA LEU A 594 10.31 9.51 -23.48
C LEU A 594 11.08 10.09 -22.30
N ASN A 595 10.90 9.50 -21.13
CA ASN A 595 11.60 9.88 -19.91
C ASN A 595 12.47 8.72 -19.45
N ILE A 596 13.74 9.01 -19.12
CA ILE A 596 14.69 8.00 -18.63
C ILE A 596 15.30 8.57 -17.36
N SER A 597 15.38 7.76 -16.32
CA SER A 597 16.09 8.11 -15.09
C SER A 597 16.99 6.97 -14.62
N ALA A 598 18.16 7.32 -14.10
CA ALA A 598 19.08 6.41 -13.43
C ALA A 598 19.26 6.88 -12.00
N PHE A 599 19.21 5.95 -11.04
CA PHE A 599 19.23 6.29 -9.63
C PHE A 599 20.14 5.36 -8.82
N ARG A 600 20.59 5.87 -7.67
CA ARG A 600 21.23 5.11 -6.61
C ARG A 600 20.83 5.68 -5.24
N THR A 601 20.34 4.82 -4.37
CA THR A 601 19.97 5.13 -2.99
C THR A 601 20.77 4.22 -2.04
N ASP A 602 21.53 4.81 -1.14
CA ASP A 602 22.23 4.12 -0.05
C ASP A 602 21.52 4.44 1.28
N ILE A 603 21.13 3.42 2.03
CA ILE A 603 20.50 3.55 3.35
C ILE A 603 21.43 2.95 4.40
N LYS A 604 21.73 3.73 5.44
CA LYS A 604 22.41 3.27 6.66
C LYS A 604 21.38 3.05 7.75
N ASP A 605 21.62 2.08 8.61
CA ASP A 605 20.74 1.70 9.72
C ASP A 605 19.30 1.34 9.26
N TYR A 606 19.20 0.67 8.09
CA TYR A 606 17.92 0.24 7.54
C TYR A 606 17.11 -0.55 8.55
N GLN A 607 15.86 -0.12 8.82
CA GLN A 607 14.98 -0.77 9.78
C GLN A 607 14.37 -2.02 9.13
N ALA A 608 14.83 -3.18 9.56
CA ALA A 608 14.42 -4.49 9.09
C ALA A 608 13.50 -5.19 10.10
N ASN A 609 12.61 -6.03 9.61
CA ASN A 609 11.86 -6.95 10.45
C ASN A 609 12.71 -8.23 10.62
N VAL A 610 12.99 -8.59 11.85
CA VAL A 610 13.82 -9.76 12.20
C VAL A 610 13.05 -10.69 13.13
N THR A 611 13.43 -11.96 13.15
CA THR A 611 12.91 -12.94 14.07
C THR A 611 13.99 -13.36 15.06
N ASN A 612 13.60 -13.71 16.27
CA ASN A 612 14.57 -14.11 17.28
C ASN A 612 15.08 -15.56 17.13
N GLY A 613 14.67 -16.26 16.06
CA GLY A 613 15.07 -17.66 15.81
C GLY A 613 14.69 -18.66 16.90
N GLN A 614 13.98 -18.24 17.94
CA GLN A 614 13.58 -19.10 19.05
C GLN A 614 12.60 -20.17 18.61
N PHE A 615 12.74 -21.31 19.20
CA PHE A 615 11.93 -22.47 18.99
C PHE A 615 10.51 -22.23 19.47
N GLY A 616 9.52 -22.48 18.62
CA GLY A 616 8.11 -22.39 18.96
C GLY A 616 7.44 -21.20 18.30
N THR A 617 7.57 -20.02 18.81
CA THR A 617 6.89 -18.84 18.25
C THR A 617 7.88 -17.87 17.61
N VAL A 618 7.88 -17.81 16.29
CA VAL A 618 8.64 -16.79 15.56
C VAL A 618 7.96 -15.44 15.77
N ARG A 619 8.66 -14.52 16.45
CA ARG A 619 8.17 -13.14 16.64
C ARG A 619 9.06 -12.20 15.85
N GLY A 620 8.41 -11.42 14.98
CA GLY A 620 9.09 -10.35 14.31
C GLY A 620 9.27 -9.16 15.26
N TYR A 621 10.50 -8.70 15.42
CA TYR A 621 10.83 -7.43 16.04
C TYR A 621 11.70 -6.60 15.09
N LEU A 622 11.81 -5.30 15.36
CA LEU A 622 12.59 -4.40 14.53
C LEU A 622 14.05 -4.41 14.98
N ALA A 623 14.94 -4.43 14.00
CA ALA A 623 16.38 -4.21 14.17
C ALA A 623 16.92 -3.40 13.01
N ASN A 624 18.13 -2.85 13.15
CA ASN A 624 18.78 -2.12 12.08
C ASN A 624 19.72 -3.04 11.30
N ALA A 625 19.44 -3.25 10.00
CA ALA A 625 20.44 -3.71 9.05
C ALA A 625 21.45 -2.58 8.79
N GLU A 626 22.74 -2.88 8.79
CA GLU A 626 23.75 -1.84 8.76
C GLU A 626 23.73 -1.01 7.47
N LYS A 627 23.53 -1.67 6.31
CA LYS A 627 23.52 -0.97 5.03
C LYS A 627 22.71 -1.70 3.96
N VAL A 628 21.87 -0.92 3.26
CA VAL A 628 21.10 -1.34 2.08
C VAL A 628 21.44 -0.42 0.92
N ARG A 629 21.40 -0.94 -0.32
CA ARG A 629 21.49 -0.16 -1.55
C ARG A 629 20.40 -0.57 -2.52
N SER A 630 19.76 0.41 -3.13
CA SER A 630 18.94 0.25 -4.32
C SER A 630 19.49 1.12 -5.45
N GLN A 631 19.65 0.54 -6.64
CA GLN A 631 20.12 1.25 -7.82
C GLN A 631 19.46 0.68 -9.08
N GLY A 632 19.33 1.51 -10.12
CA GLY A 632 18.66 1.04 -11.31
C GLY A 632 18.44 2.11 -12.37
N VAL A 633 17.68 1.71 -13.38
CA VAL A 633 17.25 2.56 -14.49
C VAL A 633 15.76 2.36 -14.74
N GLU A 634 15.07 3.44 -15.04
CA GLU A 634 13.64 3.48 -15.36
C GLU A 634 13.44 4.17 -16.70
N VAL A 635 12.47 3.68 -17.45
CA VAL A 635 12.05 4.23 -18.73
C VAL A 635 10.55 4.35 -18.77
N ASP A 636 10.04 5.54 -19.05
CA ASP A 636 8.62 5.79 -19.28
C ASP A 636 8.46 6.35 -20.71
N PHE A 637 7.75 5.61 -21.55
CA PHE A 637 7.43 6.00 -22.92
C PHE A 637 5.93 6.02 -23.11
N SER A 638 5.40 7.10 -23.69
CA SER A 638 4.01 7.16 -24.12
C SER A 638 3.91 7.82 -25.49
N ILE A 639 2.91 7.40 -26.27
CA ILE A 639 2.66 7.93 -27.60
C ILE A 639 1.16 8.06 -27.88
N ARG A 640 0.77 9.19 -28.45
CA ARG A 640 -0.57 9.47 -28.95
C ARG A 640 -0.48 10.11 -30.34
N PRO A 641 -0.25 9.31 -31.39
CA PRO A 641 -0.05 9.84 -32.74
C PRO A 641 -1.32 10.47 -33.31
N SER A 642 -2.50 10.06 -32.80
CA SER A 642 -3.82 10.59 -33.17
C SER A 642 -4.78 10.44 -31.99
N GLU A 643 -5.96 11.06 -32.09
CA GLU A 643 -7.07 10.90 -31.11
C GLU A 643 -7.58 9.46 -31.03
N ARG A 644 -7.25 8.64 -32.02
CA ARG A 644 -7.79 7.28 -32.19
C ARG A 644 -6.86 6.20 -31.65
N PHE A 645 -5.65 6.56 -31.23
CA PHE A 645 -4.67 5.58 -30.76
C PHE A 645 -3.76 6.18 -29.71
N ASN A 646 -3.62 5.50 -28.59
CA ASN A 646 -2.61 5.76 -27.59
C ASN A 646 -1.93 4.46 -27.16
N ALA A 647 -0.66 4.56 -26.74
CA ALA A 647 0.06 3.43 -26.18
C ALA A 647 1.13 3.92 -25.21
N TYR A 648 1.51 3.05 -24.26
CA TYR A 648 2.60 3.30 -23.33
C TYR A 648 3.43 2.06 -23.09
N VAL A 649 4.70 2.28 -22.73
CA VAL A 649 5.63 1.25 -22.25
C VAL A 649 6.42 1.84 -21.10
N ASN A 650 6.23 1.30 -19.91
CA ASN A 650 6.99 1.68 -18.72
C ASN A 650 7.84 0.49 -18.29
N GLY A 651 9.13 0.70 -18.07
CA GLY A 651 10.05 -0.35 -17.70
C GLY A 651 10.98 0.05 -16.57
N SER A 652 11.39 -0.91 -15.76
CA SER A 652 12.35 -0.68 -14.69
C SER A 652 13.31 -1.85 -14.54
N TYR A 653 14.59 -1.52 -14.33
CA TYR A 653 15.59 -2.41 -13.76
C TYR A 653 15.96 -1.92 -12.38
N VAL A 654 15.79 -2.76 -11.35
CA VAL A 654 16.06 -2.43 -9.96
C VAL A 654 16.93 -3.50 -9.32
N ASP A 655 18.10 -3.11 -8.82
CA ASP A 655 18.98 -3.96 -8.02
C ASP A 655 19.02 -3.41 -6.58
N ALA A 656 18.16 -3.97 -5.72
CA ALA A 656 18.07 -3.61 -4.30
C ALA A 656 18.60 -4.76 -3.44
N THR A 657 19.68 -4.49 -2.65
CA THR A 657 20.45 -5.50 -1.93
C THR A 657 20.86 -5.04 -0.53
N TYR A 658 20.95 -5.99 0.40
CA TYR A 658 21.66 -5.80 1.67
C TYR A 658 23.15 -5.70 1.36
N ARG A 659 23.75 -4.53 1.59
CA ARG A 659 25.21 -4.36 1.42
C ARG A 659 25.98 -4.88 2.63
N LYS A 660 25.35 -4.80 3.80
CA LYS A 660 25.85 -5.38 5.03
C LYS A 660 24.68 -5.68 5.98
N PHE A 661 24.50 -6.96 6.31
CA PHE A 661 23.55 -7.42 7.31
C PHE A 661 24.01 -8.78 7.83
N VAL A 662 24.88 -8.75 8.83
CA VAL A 662 25.57 -9.93 9.36
C VAL A 662 24.78 -10.66 10.45
N ASP A 663 23.86 -9.96 11.12
CA ASP A 663 23.06 -10.48 12.22
C ASP A 663 21.58 -10.70 11.82
N ALA A 664 21.34 -11.09 10.57
CA ALA A 664 20.00 -11.35 10.09
C ALA A 664 19.45 -12.70 10.61
N PRO A 665 18.11 -12.86 10.64
CA PRO A 665 17.49 -14.16 10.86
C PRO A 665 17.95 -15.16 9.80
N CYS A 666 18.17 -16.39 10.18
CA CYS A 666 18.47 -17.45 9.21
C CYS A 666 17.22 -17.86 8.43
N PRO A 667 17.36 -18.19 7.13
CA PRO A 667 16.26 -18.73 6.35
C PRO A 667 15.83 -20.12 6.87
N PRO A 668 14.63 -20.60 6.52
CA PRO A 668 14.09 -21.87 7.01
C PRO A 668 15.06 -23.06 6.93
N GLU A 669 15.76 -23.20 5.82
CA GLU A 669 16.72 -24.28 5.58
C GLU A 669 17.96 -24.26 6.50
N LEU A 670 18.23 -23.14 7.17
CA LEU A 670 19.36 -22.95 8.09
C LEU A 670 18.90 -22.73 9.54
N SER A 671 17.63 -22.98 9.85
CA SER A 671 17.08 -22.67 11.18
C SER A 671 16.35 -23.86 11.81
N GLY A 672 16.07 -23.75 13.11
CA GLY A 672 15.30 -24.70 13.88
C GLY A 672 16.13 -25.88 14.47
N GLY A 673 17.44 -25.92 14.23
CA GLY A 673 18.35 -26.93 14.77
C GLY A 673 18.79 -26.66 16.22
N GLY A 674 19.66 -27.49 16.73
CA GLY A 674 20.31 -27.30 18.02
C GLY A 674 21.35 -26.16 18.00
N THR A 675 21.97 -25.92 19.14
CA THR A 675 23.10 -25.02 19.27
C THR A 675 24.42 -25.82 19.38
N GLY A 676 25.45 -25.40 18.65
CA GLY A 676 26.76 -26.07 18.69
C GLY A 676 27.71 -25.46 17.68
N ALA A 677 29.00 -25.83 17.81
CA ALA A 677 30.06 -25.25 16.98
C ALA A 677 30.03 -25.74 15.51
N VAL A 678 29.54 -26.96 15.28
CA VAL A 678 29.46 -27.53 13.93
C VAL A 678 28.06 -27.30 13.41
N ILE A 679 27.93 -26.42 12.44
CA ILE A 679 26.65 -26.09 11.79
C ILE A 679 26.35 -27.15 10.72
N ALA A 680 25.09 -27.61 10.68
CA ALA A 680 24.63 -28.56 9.66
C ALA A 680 24.47 -27.85 8.29
N PRO A 681 24.64 -28.56 7.18
CA PRO A 681 24.30 -28.04 5.87
C PRO A 681 22.83 -27.60 5.76
N PRO A 682 22.50 -26.70 4.82
CA PRO A 682 21.12 -26.25 4.61
C PRO A 682 20.18 -27.44 4.38
N GLY A 683 19.04 -27.49 5.11
CA GLY A 683 18.03 -28.53 5.00
C GLY A 683 18.41 -29.88 5.63
N VAL A 684 19.55 -29.97 6.29
CA VAL A 684 20.00 -31.18 6.99
C VAL A 684 19.83 -30.98 8.48
N THR A 685 19.20 -31.94 9.16
CA THR A 685 19.03 -31.93 10.63
C THR A 685 20.35 -31.75 11.35
N GLY A 686 20.45 -30.83 12.30
CA GLY A 686 21.64 -30.58 13.10
C GLY A 686 21.62 -29.24 13.82
N ASN A 687 22.78 -28.62 13.99
CA ASN A 687 22.88 -27.34 14.66
C ASN A 687 22.67 -26.18 13.66
N SER A 688 21.91 -25.18 14.11
CA SER A 688 21.67 -23.92 13.38
C SER A 688 22.64 -22.84 13.86
N PRO A 689 23.04 -21.92 12.94
CA PRO A 689 23.68 -20.68 13.35
C PRO A 689 22.69 -19.80 14.14
N ALA A 690 23.21 -19.01 15.08
CA ALA A 690 22.38 -18.07 15.84
C ALA A 690 21.82 -16.96 14.94
N ASN A 691 22.64 -16.46 14.02
CA ASN A 691 22.34 -15.46 13.01
C ASN A 691 23.01 -15.83 11.70
N CYS A 692 22.51 -15.26 10.61
CA CYS A 692 23.04 -15.48 9.27
C CYS A 692 23.52 -14.17 8.64
N ASP A 693 24.65 -14.22 7.94
CA ASP A 693 25.09 -13.11 7.08
C ASP A 693 24.36 -13.20 5.74
N ILE A 694 23.44 -12.25 5.50
CA ILE A 694 22.73 -12.11 4.22
C ILE A 694 23.25 -10.94 3.38
N SER A 695 24.45 -10.46 3.67
CA SER A 695 25.11 -9.43 2.86
C SER A 695 25.20 -9.87 1.40
N GLY A 696 24.94 -8.95 0.47
CA GLY A 696 24.87 -9.23 -0.96
C GLY A 696 23.54 -9.82 -1.45
N GLN A 697 22.68 -10.29 -0.56
CA GLN A 697 21.38 -10.84 -0.93
C GLN A 697 20.40 -9.72 -1.33
N ARG A 698 19.41 -10.08 -2.16
CA ARG A 698 18.38 -9.17 -2.65
C ARG A 698 17.33 -8.90 -1.56
N LEU A 699 16.85 -7.66 -1.50
CA LEU A 699 15.69 -7.33 -0.66
C LEU A 699 14.44 -8.11 -1.12
N PRO A 700 13.56 -8.51 -0.19
CA PRO A 700 12.33 -9.21 -0.53
C PRO A 700 11.35 -8.31 -1.29
N GLY A 701 10.46 -8.93 -2.08
CA GLY A 701 9.45 -8.26 -2.90
C GLY A 701 10.01 -7.59 -4.16
N VAL A 702 11.32 -7.61 -4.42
CA VAL A 702 11.96 -6.88 -5.52
C VAL A 702 12.19 -7.77 -6.73
N SER A 703 11.46 -7.48 -7.80
CA SER A 703 11.75 -7.99 -9.14
C SER A 703 12.86 -7.15 -9.79
N ARG A 704 13.87 -7.79 -10.41
CA ARG A 704 14.93 -7.06 -11.13
C ARG A 704 14.40 -6.31 -12.33
N TRP A 705 13.55 -6.96 -13.11
CA TRP A 705 12.90 -6.36 -14.26
C TRP A 705 11.40 -6.36 -14.04
N SER A 706 10.79 -5.24 -14.28
CA SER A 706 9.35 -5.08 -14.34
C SER A 706 8.99 -4.19 -15.52
N VAL A 707 7.94 -4.56 -16.25
CA VAL A 707 7.47 -3.83 -17.42
C VAL A 707 5.96 -3.75 -17.38
N SER A 708 5.40 -2.59 -17.69
CA SER A 708 3.97 -2.39 -17.94
C SER A 708 3.79 -1.82 -19.34
N VAL A 709 2.87 -2.35 -20.09
CA VAL A 709 2.53 -1.90 -21.44
C VAL A 709 1.04 -1.72 -21.55
N GLY A 710 0.61 -0.79 -22.39
CA GLY A 710 -0.79 -0.66 -22.73
C GLY A 710 -0.99 0.04 -24.06
N ALA A 711 -2.11 -0.28 -24.71
CA ALA A 711 -2.55 0.38 -25.91
C ALA A 711 -4.07 0.39 -25.99
N GLU A 712 -4.63 1.48 -26.49
CA GLU A 712 -6.04 1.59 -26.84
C GLU A 712 -6.17 2.20 -28.23
N GLY A 713 -6.99 1.56 -29.06
CA GLY A 713 -7.37 2.07 -30.35
C GLY A 713 -8.89 2.17 -30.47
N ASN A 714 -9.39 3.20 -31.16
CA ASN A 714 -10.80 3.40 -31.38
C ASN A 714 -11.12 3.75 -32.84
N VAL A 715 -12.36 3.46 -33.23
CA VAL A 715 -12.90 3.82 -34.55
C VAL A 715 -14.29 4.42 -34.36
N PRO A 716 -14.63 5.50 -35.08
CA PRO A 716 -16.00 6.02 -35.07
C PRO A 716 -17.00 4.98 -35.52
N ALA A 717 -18.13 4.91 -34.83
CA ALA A 717 -19.19 3.99 -35.15
C ALA A 717 -20.56 4.59 -34.74
N ASN A 718 -21.60 4.23 -35.51
CA ASN A 718 -22.97 4.47 -35.07
C ASN A 718 -23.60 3.13 -34.69
N LEU A 719 -23.91 2.94 -33.42
CA LEU A 719 -24.54 1.73 -32.90
C LEU A 719 -25.90 2.11 -32.27
N LEU A 720 -26.94 1.38 -32.66
CA LEU A 720 -28.32 1.61 -32.16
C LEU A 720 -28.80 3.06 -32.34
N GLY A 721 -28.38 3.73 -33.44
CA GLY A 721 -28.73 5.13 -33.72
C GLY A 721 -28.02 6.17 -32.84
N LYS A 722 -26.95 5.78 -32.12
CA LYS A 722 -26.11 6.68 -31.35
C LYS A 722 -24.72 6.76 -31.98
N ASP A 723 -24.23 7.96 -32.19
CA ASP A 723 -22.86 8.23 -32.63
C ASP A 723 -21.88 8.04 -31.45
N GLY A 724 -20.67 7.58 -31.77
CA GLY A 724 -19.66 7.31 -30.80
C GLY A 724 -18.46 6.57 -31.36
N GLN A 725 -17.76 5.79 -30.52
CA GLN A 725 -16.53 5.10 -30.87
C GLN A 725 -16.55 3.66 -30.32
N VAL A 726 -16.29 2.69 -31.17
CA VAL A 726 -15.93 1.35 -30.76
C VAL A 726 -14.43 1.35 -30.44
N TYR A 727 -14.05 0.78 -29.31
CA TYR A 727 -12.65 0.73 -28.89
C TYR A 727 -12.22 -0.64 -28.41
N LEU A 728 -10.91 -0.89 -28.52
CA LEU A 728 -10.22 -2.06 -27.97
C LEU A 728 -9.01 -1.57 -27.18
N GLY A 729 -8.93 -1.96 -25.92
CA GLY A 729 -7.81 -1.69 -25.03
C GLY A 729 -7.15 -2.98 -24.56
N VAL A 730 -5.82 -2.97 -24.48
CA VAL A 730 -5.02 -4.08 -23.96
C VAL A 730 -3.98 -3.51 -23.00
N ASP A 731 -3.84 -4.12 -21.83
CA ASP A 731 -2.81 -3.79 -20.84
C ASP A 731 -2.07 -5.06 -20.44
N GLY A 732 -0.76 -4.96 -20.29
CA GLY A 732 0.10 -6.08 -19.90
C GLY A 732 1.10 -5.67 -18.81
N ASN A 733 1.39 -6.60 -17.92
CA ASN A 733 2.38 -6.42 -16.87
C ASN A 733 3.28 -7.66 -16.81
N HIS A 734 4.60 -7.45 -16.78
CA HIS A 734 5.62 -8.48 -16.59
C HIS A 734 6.43 -8.20 -15.34
N ARG A 735 6.69 -9.22 -14.53
CA ARG A 735 7.62 -9.17 -13.39
C ARG A 735 8.52 -10.41 -13.39
N THR A 736 9.82 -10.20 -13.15
CA THR A 736 10.74 -11.32 -12.93
C THR A 736 10.63 -11.83 -11.50
N ARG A 737 11.17 -13.04 -11.25
CA ARG A 737 11.15 -13.69 -9.94
C ARG A 737 11.67 -12.81 -8.80
N PHE A 738 11.07 -12.93 -7.63
CA PHE A 738 11.45 -12.22 -6.41
C PHE A 738 11.36 -13.11 -5.16
N SER A 739 12.11 -12.77 -4.12
CA SER A 739 12.01 -13.45 -2.83
C SER A 739 10.84 -12.88 -2.03
N SER A 740 10.10 -13.73 -1.35
CA SER A 740 8.95 -13.37 -0.52
C SER A 740 9.20 -13.58 0.98
N ASN A 741 10.46 -13.55 1.42
CA ASN A 741 10.82 -13.72 2.82
C ASN A 741 11.92 -12.71 3.21
N PRO A 742 11.88 -12.11 4.41
CA PRO A 742 12.91 -11.17 4.89
C PRO A 742 14.33 -11.73 4.79
N SER A 743 14.54 -13.02 5.10
CA SER A 743 15.78 -13.74 4.84
C SER A 743 15.60 -14.58 3.59
N PRO A 744 16.34 -14.32 2.51
CA PRO A 744 16.20 -15.06 1.26
C PRO A 744 16.34 -16.57 1.48
N SER A 745 15.29 -17.30 1.11
CA SER A 745 15.20 -18.76 1.25
C SER A 745 15.00 -19.41 -0.11
N ALA A 746 15.56 -20.60 -0.30
CA ALA A 746 15.32 -21.41 -1.49
C ALA A 746 13.83 -21.77 -1.66
N TYR A 747 13.06 -21.76 -0.58
CA TYR A 747 11.66 -22.18 -0.56
C TYR A 747 10.65 -21.07 -0.86
N THR A 748 11.04 -19.79 -0.79
CA THR A 748 10.12 -18.64 -0.86
C THR A 748 10.34 -17.74 -2.08
N TRP A 749 10.95 -18.25 -3.13
CA TRP A 749 11.01 -17.57 -4.40
C TRP A 749 9.68 -17.68 -5.15
N VAL A 750 9.07 -16.54 -5.40
CA VAL A 750 7.93 -16.42 -6.33
C VAL A 750 8.48 -16.37 -7.75
N SER A 751 7.94 -17.20 -8.64
CA SER A 751 8.29 -17.20 -10.07
C SER A 751 7.88 -15.90 -10.75
N GLY A 752 8.56 -15.53 -11.82
CA GLY A 752 8.10 -14.41 -12.66
C GLY A 752 6.80 -14.77 -13.37
N TYR A 753 5.99 -13.77 -13.68
CA TYR A 753 4.68 -13.94 -14.31
C TYR A 753 4.35 -12.79 -15.28
N ASN A 754 3.33 -13.05 -16.13
CA ASN A 754 2.82 -12.10 -17.11
C ASN A 754 1.29 -12.00 -16.96
N LEU A 755 0.77 -10.82 -16.71
CA LEU A 755 -0.67 -10.59 -16.62
C LEU A 755 -1.10 -9.73 -17.80
N TRP A 756 -2.14 -10.17 -18.50
CA TRP A 756 -2.73 -9.45 -19.62
C TRP A 756 -4.20 -9.18 -19.35
N ASN A 757 -4.62 -7.96 -19.62
CA ASN A 757 -6.00 -7.52 -19.51
C ASN A 757 -6.48 -6.99 -20.85
N VAL A 758 -7.74 -7.24 -21.19
CA VAL A 758 -8.35 -6.80 -22.44
C VAL A 758 -9.69 -6.15 -22.10
N ARG A 759 -10.02 -5.05 -22.77
CA ARG A 759 -11.33 -4.41 -22.74
C ARG A 759 -11.80 -4.06 -24.14
N PHE A 760 -13.08 -4.22 -24.38
CA PHE A 760 -13.72 -3.90 -25.64
C PHE A 760 -15.07 -3.25 -25.37
N GLY A 761 -15.34 -2.12 -25.99
CA GLY A 761 -16.55 -1.36 -25.69
C GLY A 761 -16.96 -0.40 -26.78
N PHE A 762 -18.07 0.27 -26.46
CA PHE A 762 -18.63 1.36 -27.25
C PHE A 762 -18.89 2.56 -26.34
N ARG A 763 -18.24 3.66 -26.64
CA ARG A 763 -18.39 4.95 -25.95
C ARG A 763 -19.16 5.89 -26.86
N THR A 764 -20.32 6.38 -26.40
CA THR A 764 -21.15 7.34 -27.16
C THR A 764 -20.67 8.76 -26.93
N ASP A 765 -20.92 9.65 -27.89
CA ASP A 765 -20.67 11.09 -27.76
C ASP A 765 -21.59 11.76 -26.70
N ALA A 766 -22.68 11.08 -26.31
CA ALA A 766 -23.64 11.52 -25.29
C ALA A 766 -23.22 11.07 -23.84
N GLY A 767 -22.00 10.60 -23.60
CA GLY A 767 -21.49 10.29 -22.26
C GLY A 767 -21.81 8.89 -21.74
N PHE A 768 -22.33 7.96 -22.57
CA PHE A 768 -22.49 6.56 -22.18
C PHE A 768 -21.30 5.72 -22.67
N ASP A 769 -20.80 4.83 -21.81
CA ASP A 769 -19.75 3.85 -22.13
C ASP A 769 -20.20 2.46 -21.68
N ILE A 770 -20.23 1.50 -22.59
CA ILE A 770 -20.60 0.11 -22.33
C ILE A 770 -19.45 -0.77 -22.79
N PHE A 771 -18.86 -1.54 -21.89
CA PHE A 771 -17.72 -2.38 -22.24
C PHE A 771 -17.66 -3.70 -21.48
N GLY A 772 -17.13 -4.71 -22.13
CA GLY A 772 -16.69 -5.96 -21.54
C GLY A 772 -15.20 -5.92 -21.23
N TRP A 773 -14.80 -6.60 -20.17
CA TRP A 773 -13.41 -6.70 -19.76
C TRP A 773 -13.06 -8.12 -19.32
N VAL A 774 -11.79 -8.47 -19.55
CA VAL A 774 -11.16 -9.70 -19.05
C VAL A 774 -9.84 -9.33 -18.41
N ARG A 775 -9.62 -9.70 -17.16
CA ARG A 775 -8.38 -9.54 -16.42
C ARG A 775 -7.71 -10.90 -16.24
N ASN A 776 -6.37 -10.92 -16.22
CA ASN A 776 -5.59 -12.15 -16.32
C ASN A 776 -6.12 -13.03 -17.49
N ALA A 777 -6.19 -12.46 -18.70
CA ALA A 777 -6.85 -13.08 -19.86
C ALA A 777 -6.24 -14.43 -20.26
N LEU A 778 -4.95 -14.63 -19.99
CA LEU A 778 -4.23 -15.87 -20.29
C LEU A 778 -4.37 -16.92 -19.17
N ASP A 779 -5.07 -16.60 -18.07
CA ASP A 779 -5.28 -17.47 -16.90
C ASP A 779 -3.95 -17.91 -16.25
N GLU A 780 -3.02 -16.98 -16.14
CA GLU A 780 -1.70 -17.22 -15.54
C GLU A 780 -1.85 -17.56 -14.05
N ASP A 781 -1.31 -18.68 -13.66
CA ASP A 781 -1.19 -19.12 -12.28
C ASP A 781 0.05 -18.49 -11.63
N TYR A 782 -0.13 -17.64 -10.61
CA TYR A 782 0.96 -16.95 -9.94
C TYR A 782 0.68 -16.76 -8.45
N PHE A 783 1.74 -16.52 -7.69
CA PHE A 783 1.65 -16.13 -6.29
C PHE A 783 1.90 -14.62 -6.11
N GLU A 784 1.12 -13.98 -5.25
CA GLU A 784 1.41 -12.63 -4.77
C GLU A 784 2.51 -12.68 -3.71
N GLN A 785 2.47 -13.70 -2.84
CA GLN A 785 3.52 -13.95 -1.84
C GLN A 785 3.54 -15.43 -1.41
N LEU A 786 4.69 -15.85 -0.85
CA LEU A 786 4.88 -17.11 -0.16
C LEU A 786 5.25 -16.82 1.30
N ASN A 787 4.71 -17.59 2.23
CA ASN A 787 4.87 -17.40 3.65
C ASN A 787 5.56 -18.59 4.31
N VAL A 788 6.34 -18.34 5.35
CA VAL A 788 6.82 -19.34 6.28
C VAL A 788 5.99 -19.23 7.55
N PRO A 789 5.07 -20.16 7.81
CA PRO A 789 4.28 -20.17 9.04
C PRO A 789 5.13 -20.21 10.31
N GLY A 790 4.53 -19.79 11.42
CA GLY A 790 5.18 -19.78 12.72
C GLY A 790 5.78 -21.13 13.09
N GLY A 791 6.92 -21.11 13.80
CA GLY A 791 7.60 -22.30 14.27
C GLY A 791 8.54 -22.96 13.26
N ASN A 792 8.61 -22.48 12.02
CA ASN A 792 9.53 -22.97 10.99
C ASN A 792 9.65 -24.51 10.89
N THR A 793 8.51 -25.15 10.69
CA THR A 793 8.46 -26.63 10.54
C THR A 793 8.89 -27.10 9.15
N GLY A 794 9.14 -26.16 8.23
CA GLY A 794 9.38 -26.42 6.81
C GLY A 794 8.11 -26.27 5.95
N LEU A 795 6.95 -26.01 6.53
CA LEU A 795 5.74 -25.66 5.79
C LEU A 795 5.93 -24.33 5.06
N ILE A 796 5.53 -24.28 3.81
CA ILE A 796 5.42 -23.07 3.00
C ILE A 796 3.99 -22.97 2.52
N THR A 797 3.35 -21.83 2.85
CA THR A 797 2.03 -21.47 2.36
C THR A 797 2.12 -20.30 1.38
N GLY A 798 1.09 -20.07 0.62
CA GLY A 798 1.09 -19.01 -0.39
C GLY A 798 -0.25 -18.34 -0.57
N GLN A 799 -0.22 -17.13 -1.06
CA GLN A 799 -1.38 -16.39 -1.52
C GLN A 799 -1.40 -16.42 -3.04
N PRO A 800 -2.26 -17.26 -3.68
CA PRO A 800 -2.44 -17.23 -5.12
C PRO A 800 -3.00 -15.88 -5.56
N GLY A 801 -2.48 -15.34 -6.66
CA GLY A 801 -3.07 -14.17 -7.31
C GLY A 801 -4.46 -14.46 -7.87
N ASP A 802 -5.18 -13.41 -8.29
CA ASP A 802 -6.52 -13.57 -8.86
C ASP A 802 -6.49 -14.46 -10.11
N PRO A 803 -7.40 -15.42 -10.25
CA PRO A 803 -7.58 -16.19 -11.49
C PRO A 803 -8.11 -15.27 -12.59
N ARG A 804 -8.32 -15.79 -13.79
CA ARG A 804 -8.99 -15.03 -14.85
C ARG A 804 -10.38 -14.57 -14.39
N THR A 805 -10.56 -13.23 -14.43
CA THR A 805 -11.86 -12.60 -14.16
C THR A 805 -12.36 -11.88 -15.40
N TRP A 806 -13.69 -11.84 -15.56
CA TRP A 806 -14.33 -11.17 -16.68
C TRP A 806 -15.66 -10.56 -16.25
N GLY A 807 -16.08 -9.58 -16.97
CA GLY A 807 -17.31 -8.89 -16.64
C GLY A 807 -17.71 -7.85 -17.69
N ALA A 808 -18.73 -7.11 -17.36
CA ALA A 808 -19.22 -5.99 -18.16
C ALA A 808 -19.48 -4.79 -17.23
N THR A 809 -19.30 -3.60 -17.79
CA THR A 809 -19.50 -2.31 -17.13
C THR A 809 -20.36 -1.42 -18.01
N ILE A 810 -21.25 -0.72 -17.37
CA ILE A 810 -22.01 0.40 -17.97
C ILE A 810 -21.67 1.65 -17.16
N ARG A 811 -21.24 2.70 -17.86
CA ARG A 811 -20.94 4.01 -17.28
C ARG A 811 -21.75 5.08 -17.97
N ALA A 812 -22.20 6.05 -17.22
CA ALA A 812 -22.84 7.26 -17.71
C ALA A 812 -22.19 8.49 -17.08
N ALA A 813 -21.92 9.50 -17.88
CA ALA A 813 -21.50 10.84 -17.45
C ALA A 813 -22.48 11.87 -17.99
N PHE A 814 -22.88 12.86 -17.19
CA PHE A 814 -23.85 13.89 -17.56
C PHE A 814 -23.55 15.22 -16.89
#